data_281970f2dc71de890d0aa4406f74c007
#
_entry.id   281970f2dc71de890d0aa4406f74c007
#
_cell.length_a   1.000
_cell.length_b   1.000
_cell.length_c   1.000
_cell.angle_alpha   90.00
_cell.angle_beta   90.00
_cell.angle_gamma   90.00
#
_symmetry.space_group_name_H-M   'P 1'
#
loop_
_entity.id
_entity.type
_entity.pdbx_description
1 polymer ?
#
loop_
_entity_poly.entity_id
_entity_poly.type
_entity_poly.pdbx_seq_one_letter_code
_entity_poly.pdbx_strand_id
1 'polypeptide(L)'
;MDLDFGQGRIVPVNLEHEMKNSYIDYAMSVIVARALPDVRDGLKPVHRRILYAMQGSGMTSNKPYKKSARIVGEVLGKYHPHGDSSVYYAIVRMAQDFSMRYMLADGHGNFGSVDGDSAAAMRYTEVRMSKIAELMLRDIDKETVDFTDNYDGSEKEPTVLPAKFPQLLVNGTAGIAVGMATNIPPHNMVEVINGTLMLIDNPDTTIDELMGVIKGPDFPTAGLILGTEEIRKAYTTGRGVIKMRARAHIETMSNGKPRIIVTELPYQVNKARLIEKIAELVRDKQIDGVTDLRDESDRSGMRIVIELRRDSAPNVILNQLYKHTQLQDSFGVIMLALVDGQPVIMNLKHVLEHYIDHQETVITRRTRYELAKAEARAHILEGLTIALDHLDAVITTIRESRTADIARTALMDGFKLTEKQAQAILDLRLQRLTGLEREKIEEEYQEVLKLIEELKGILADRMKVLAIIKNELIEVRDKYGDKRRTEITFDASEMDIKDLIAEEDVVVTLTLNNYIKRIPLDTYRRQRRGGVGVRGMGTKETDIVSDLLITTTHHDILFFTNRGRAFVLKSYEIPESGRQAKGTAIINLLAVENDERITAVIQVKEFRADRYLFLGTKHGVVKKTPLSEFGNIRKNGLRAVNLDEDDELIGVKFTDGENRIMLGTRGGKAITFPEDGVRSMGRVARGVRGITLADGDEVVAMDVLRSDSEVLTVTEGGYGKRTTASEYRTQTRGGKGLINMKVTEKTGPVVGIRVVRENQELMLITTEGIVIRTSVDEISLISRNTQGVKLMTIAESDRVASMATMNRIVDSAGE
;
A
#
# COMPACT_ATOMS: atom_id res chain seq x y z
N MET A 1 -6.79 -67.15 17.81
CA MET A 1 -5.75 -66.55 18.66
C MET A 1 -6.49 -65.64 19.61
N ASP A 2 -6.94 -66.15 20.72
CA ASP A 2 -7.60 -65.37 21.77
C ASP A 2 -6.55 -64.50 22.46
N LEU A 3 -6.65 -63.20 22.25
CA LEU A 3 -5.86 -62.24 23.01
C LEU A 3 -6.51 -62.10 24.38
N ASP A 4 -5.94 -62.74 25.37
CA ASP A 4 -6.29 -62.56 26.76
C ASP A 4 -5.91 -61.13 27.21
N PHE A 5 -6.86 -60.20 27.11
CA PHE A 5 -6.77 -58.88 27.71
C PHE A 5 -7.02 -59.02 29.19
N GLY A 6 -5.95 -59.13 29.99
CA GLY A 6 -6.01 -59.18 31.44
C GLY A 6 -6.99 -58.15 32.01
N GLN A 7 -7.60 -58.46 33.14
CA GLN A 7 -8.75 -57.82 33.83
C GLN A 7 -8.64 -56.28 33.93
N GLY A 8 -8.68 -55.58 32.83
CA GLY A 8 -8.87 -54.16 32.77
C GLY A 8 -10.38 -53.81 32.67
N ARG A 9 -10.84 -52.88 33.45
CA ARG A 9 -12.22 -52.37 33.37
C ARG A 9 -12.40 -51.63 32.05
N ILE A 10 -13.08 -52.24 31.06
CA ILE A 10 -13.47 -51.58 29.82
C ILE A 10 -14.59 -50.59 30.12
N VAL A 11 -14.29 -49.30 29.99
CA VAL A 11 -15.27 -48.23 30.10
C VAL A 11 -15.65 -47.81 28.68
N PRO A 12 -16.94 -47.87 28.31
CA PRO A 12 -17.37 -47.38 26.99
C PRO A 12 -17.22 -45.87 26.92
N VAL A 13 -16.49 -45.36 25.95
CA VAL A 13 -16.30 -43.92 25.70
C VAL A 13 -17.06 -43.57 24.42
N ASN A 14 -17.91 -42.54 24.51
CA ASN A 14 -18.55 -41.97 23.32
C ASN A 14 -17.51 -41.15 22.54
N LEU A 15 -17.20 -41.65 21.36
CA LEU A 15 -16.18 -41.03 20.47
C LEU A 15 -16.49 -39.55 20.18
N GLU A 16 -17.76 -39.23 19.90
CA GLU A 16 -18.17 -37.86 19.62
C GLU A 16 -17.91 -36.91 20.81
N HIS A 17 -18.24 -37.37 22.01
CA HIS A 17 -18.06 -36.61 23.26
C HIS A 17 -16.58 -36.41 23.57
N GLU A 18 -15.77 -37.47 23.42
CA GLU A 18 -14.32 -37.42 23.64
C GLU A 18 -13.62 -36.50 22.64
N MET A 19 -13.96 -36.63 21.34
CA MET A 19 -13.43 -35.74 20.31
C MET A 19 -13.78 -34.28 20.55
N LYS A 20 -15.03 -33.99 20.95
CA LYS A 20 -15.49 -32.66 21.26
C LYS A 20 -14.73 -32.06 22.45
N ASN A 21 -14.60 -32.79 23.55
CA ASN A 21 -13.89 -32.33 24.73
C ASN A 21 -12.40 -32.13 24.44
N SER A 22 -11.73 -33.10 23.83
CA SER A 22 -10.31 -33.01 23.47
C SER A 22 -10.02 -31.84 22.50
N TYR A 23 -10.95 -31.58 21.55
CA TYR A 23 -10.80 -30.43 20.66
C TYR A 23 -10.98 -29.10 21.39
N ILE A 24 -11.92 -29.01 22.32
CA ILE A 24 -12.12 -27.81 23.14
C ILE A 24 -10.89 -27.56 24.01
N ASP A 25 -10.38 -28.58 24.68
CA ASP A 25 -9.17 -28.47 25.51
C ASP A 25 -7.95 -28.03 24.71
N TYR A 26 -7.76 -28.64 23.52
CA TYR A 26 -6.72 -28.22 22.59
C TYR A 26 -6.89 -26.76 22.14
N ALA A 27 -8.11 -26.38 21.73
CA ALA A 27 -8.41 -25.01 21.29
C ALA A 27 -8.14 -23.99 22.42
N MET A 28 -8.59 -24.28 23.63
CA MET A 28 -8.34 -23.43 24.81
C MET A 28 -6.84 -23.30 25.09
N SER A 29 -6.10 -24.40 25.04
CA SER A 29 -4.63 -24.40 25.22
C SER A 29 -3.94 -23.54 24.17
N VAL A 30 -4.32 -23.65 22.87
CA VAL A 30 -3.73 -22.85 21.79
C VAL A 30 -4.07 -21.37 21.94
N ILE A 31 -5.30 -21.04 22.35
CA ILE A 31 -5.75 -19.66 22.55
C ILE A 31 -5.01 -19.01 23.71
N VAL A 32 -5.05 -19.62 24.90
CA VAL A 32 -4.58 -19.00 26.14
C VAL A 32 -3.07 -19.18 26.36
N ALA A 33 -2.53 -20.36 26.01
CA ALA A 33 -1.15 -20.70 26.37
C ALA A 33 -0.15 -20.77 25.20
N ARG A 34 -0.51 -20.32 23.98
CA ARG A 34 0.39 -20.43 22.83
C ARG A 34 0.36 -19.24 21.87
N ALA A 35 -0.80 -18.96 21.23
CA ALA A 35 -0.86 -18.12 20.03
C ALA A 35 -1.11 -16.65 20.31
N LEU A 36 -1.86 -16.31 21.37
CA LEU A 36 -2.27 -14.96 21.66
C LEU A 36 -1.39 -14.31 22.73
N PRO A 37 -1.13 -12.99 22.61
CA PRO A 37 -0.42 -12.22 23.63
C PRO A 37 -1.35 -11.84 24.78
N ASP A 38 -0.79 -11.64 25.97
CA ASP A 38 -1.48 -10.94 27.06
C ASP A 38 -1.46 -9.42 26.79
N VAL A 39 -2.57 -8.74 27.03
CA VAL A 39 -2.69 -7.29 26.76
C VAL A 39 -1.71 -6.46 27.60
N ARG A 40 -1.39 -6.91 28.80
CA ARG A 40 -0.59 -6.21 29.81
C ARG A 40 0.88 -6.10 29.42
N ASP A 41 1.50 -7.21 28.98
CA ASP A 41 2.92 -7.26 28.60
C ASP A 41 3.17 -7.46 27.09
N GLY A 42 2.11 -7.68 26.31
CA GLY A 42 2.19 -7.85 24.85
C GLY A 42 2.93 -9.11 24.39
N LEU A 43 3.19 -10.06 25.28
CA LEU A 43 4.00 -11.24 25.01
C LEU A 43 3.16 -12.51 24.92
N LYS A 44 3.55 -13.42 24.05
CA LYS A 44 3.12 -14.80 24.09
C LYS A 44 3.92 -15.56 25.16
N PRO A 45 3.39 -16.68 25.67
CA PRO A 45 4.10 -17.46 26.72
C PRO A 45 5.56 -17.81 26.36
N VAL A 46 5.85 -18.19 25.13
CA VAL A 46 7.22 -18.52 24.70
C VAL A 46 8.17 -17.35 24.82
N HIS A 47 7.76 -16.13 24.43
CA HIS A 47 8.60 -14.92 24.52
C HIS A 47 8.82 -14.54 25.99
N ARG A 48 7.80 -14.60 26.81
CA ARG A 48 7.87 -14.33 28.25
C ARG A 48 8.83 -15.28 28.95
N ARG A 49 8.75 -16.57 28.68
CA ARG A 49 9.64 -17.61 29.21
C ARG A 49 11.07 -17.42 28.77
N ILE A 50 11.32 -17.03 27.52
CA ILE A 50 12.67 -16.74 27.01
C ILE A 50 13.29 -15.58 27.78
N LEU A 51 12.58 -14.45 27.91
CA LEU A 51 13.11 -13.27 28.61
C LEU A 51 13.35 -13.58 30.09
N TYR A 52 12.43 -14.30 30.75
CA TYR A 52 12.58 -14.70 32.14
C TYR A 52 13.77 -15.66 32.33
N ALA A 53 13.95 -16.64 31.47
CA ALA A 53 15.11 -17.55 31.50
C ALA A 53 16.42 -16.82 31.23
N MET A 54 16.45 -15.82 30.34
CA MET A 54 17.62 -14.98 30.11
C MET A 54 18.00 -14.18 31.37
N GLN A 55 17.03 -13.65 32.09
CA GLN A 55 17.24 -12.96 33.39
C GLN A 55 17.85 -13.89 34.42
N GLY A 56 17.22 -15.06 34.60
CA GLY A 56 17.69 -16.08 35.57
C GLY A 56 19.12 -16.61 35.28
N SER A 57 19.45 -16.72 33.97
CA SER A 57 20.79 -17.13 33.51
C SER A 57 21.80 -15.99 33.49
N GLY A 58 21.42 -14.76 33.89
CA GLY A 58 22.29 -13.59 33.92
C GLY A 58 22.78 -13.16 32.53
N MET A 59 21.94 -13.33 31.49
CA MET A 59 22.21 -12.93 30.10
C MET A 59 21.74 -11.49 29.82
N THR A 60 22.16 -10.57 30.69
CA THR A 60 21.82 -9.14 30.60
C THR A 60 22.65 -8.42 29.53
N SER A 61 22.20 -7.25 29.08
CA SER A 61 22.80 -6.47 27.98
C SER A 61 24.26 -6.04 28.23
N ASN A 62 24.66 -5.95 29.48
CA ASN A 62 26.02 -5.58 29.90
C ASN A 62 26.96 -6.78 30.11
N LYS A 63 26.49 -8.00 29.89
CA LYS A 63 27.26 -9.24 30.00
C LYS A 63 27.70 -9.76 28.63
N PRO A 64 28.73 -10.60 28.54
CA PRO A 64 29.11 -11.25 27.30
C PRO A 64 27.97 -12.07 26.69
N TYR A 65 27.95 -12.15 25.34
CA TYR A 65 27.05 -13.05 24.61
C TYR A 65 27.27 -14.51 25.05
N LYS A 66 26.19 -15.29 25.00
CA LYS A 66 26.23 -16.74 25.23
C LYS A 66 25.59 -17.45 24.03
N LYS A 67 26.04 -18.69 23.75
CA LYS A 67 25.49 -19.52 22.67
C LYS A 67 23.97 -19.63 22.77
N SER A 68 23.27 -19.43 21.65
CA SER A 68 21.82 -19.54 21.61
C SER A 68 21.30 -20.89 22.09
N ALA A 69 22.05 -21.96 21.80
CA ALA A 69 21.74 -23.31 22.29
C ALA A 69 21.62 -23.39 23.82
N ARG A 70 22.34 -22.56 24.55
CA ARG A 70 22.32 -22.56 26.04
C ARG A 70 20.95 -22.04 26.53
N ILE A 71 20.49 -20.92 26.01
CA ILE A 71 19.19 -20.38 26.43
C ILE A 71 18.02 -21.25 25.94
N VAL A 72 18.13 -21.83 24.74
CA VAL A 72 17.14 -22.79 24.24
C VAL A 72 17.01 -23.96 25.22
N GLY A 73 18.13 -24.56 25.63
CA GLY A 73 18.13 -25.66 26.60
C GLY A 73 17.55 -25.29 27.95
N GLU A 74 17.87 -24.09 28.47
CA GLU A 74 17.30 -23.57 29.73
C GLU A 74 15.80 -23.39 29.68
N VAL A 75 15.28 -22.81 28.58
CA VAL A 75 13.85 -22.61 28.37
C VAL A 75 13.09 -23.91 28.26
N LEU A 76 13.63 -24.87 27.49
CA LEU A 76 13.03 -26.19 27.30
C LEU A 76 12.99 -27.01 28.62
N GLY A 77 14.13 -27.00 29.33
CA GLY A 77 14.23 -27.78 30.54
C GLY A 77 13.37 -27.28 31.70
N LYS A 78 13.20 -25.96 31.80
CA LYS A 78 12.50 -25.35 32.95
C LYS A 78 11.10 -24.88 32.72
N TYR A 79 10.76 -24.39 31.51
CA TYR A 79 9.54 -23.62 31.33
C TYR A 79 8.67 -24.04 30.13
N HIS A 80 9.28 -24.49 29.01
CA HIS A 80 8.53 -24.62 27.74
C HIS A 80 8.76 -25.99 27.09
N PRO A 81 7.98 -27.02 27.44
CA PRO A 81 8.19 -28.42 27.04
C PRO A 81 7.72 -28.66 25.59
N HIS A 82 8.33 -27.95 24.61
CA HIS A 82 8.03 -28.04 23.18
C HIS A 82 9.31 -28.21 22.36
N GLY A 83 9.23 -28.23 21.02
CA GLY A 83 10.41 -28.42 20.16
C GLY A 83 11.43 -27.26 20.28
N ASP A 84 12.73 -27.59 20.30
CA ASP A 84 13.86 -26.67 20.38
C ASP A 84 13.84 -25.61 19.26
N SER A 85 13.47 -26.04 18.06
CA SER A 85 13.36 -25.17 16.90
C SER A 85 12.34 -24.04 17.11
N SER A 86 11.21 -24.30 17.79
CA SER A 86 10.19 -23.29 18.06
C SER A 86 10.71 -22.20 18.98
N VAL A 87 11.45 -22.58 20.03
CA VAL A 87 12.07 -21.64 20.96
C VAL A 87 13.19 -20.85 20.26
N TYR A 88 14.02 -21.54 19.47
CA TYR A 88 15.09 -20.88 18.74
C TYR A 88 14.56 -19.86 17.73
N TYR A 89 13.54 -20.20 16.92
CA TYR A 89 12.93 -19.24 15.97
C TYR A 89 12.27 -18.06 16.68
N ALA A 90 11.72 -18.25 17.88
CA ALA A 90 11.20 -17.11 18.66
C ALA A 90 12.35 -16.16 19.05
N ILE A 91 13.50 -16.69 19.51
CA ILE A 91 14.70 -15.90 19.81
C ILE A 91 15.23 -15.19 18.56
N VAL A 92 15.31 -15.91 17.44
CA VAL A 92 15.75 -15.35 16.15
C VAL A 92 14.89 -14.16 15.78
N ARG A 93 13.57 -14.29 15.85
CA ARG A 93 12.66 -13.20 15.50
C ARG A 93 12.80 -11.99 16.42
N MET A 94 13.05 -12.22 17.73
CA MET A 94 13.32 -11.13 18.67
C MET A 94 14.63 -10.38 18.42
N ALA A 95 15.58 -10.98 17.66
CA ALA A 95 16.86 -10.40 17.32
C ALA A 95 16.93 -9.82 15.90
N GLN A 96 15.84 -9.92 15.10
CA GLN A 96 15.80 -9.40 13.74
C GLN A 96 15.29 -7.96 13.71
N ASP A 97 16.08 -7.03 13.17
CA ASP A 97 15.77 -5.60 13.05
C ASP A 97 14.71 -5.30 11.99
N PHE A 98 14.48 -6.23 11.05
CA PHE A 98 13.40 -6.17 10.05
C PHE A 98 12.10 -6.85 10.51
N SER A 99 12.10 -7.56 11.64
CA SER A 99 10.91 -8.20 12.23
C SER A 99 10.36 -7.44 13.43
N MET A 100 11.25 -6.88 14.26
CA MET A 100 10.90 -6.16 15.49
C MET A 100 11.22 -4.68 15.33
N ARG A 101 10.27 -3.82 15.67
CA ARG A 101 10.51 -2.38 15.66
C ARG A 101 11.53 -1.96 16.72
N TYR A 102 11.51 -2.64 17.89
CA TYR A 102 12.49 -2.54 18.97
C TYR A 102 12.87 -3.96 19.40
N MET A 103 14.06 -4.39 19.04
CA MET A 103 14.54 -5.75 19.31
C MET A 103 14.62 -6.05 20.81
N LEU A 104 14.13 -7.22 21.22
CA LEU A 104 14.20 -7.70 22.59
C LEU A 104 15.41 -8.60 22.84
N ALA A 105 15.98 -9.18 21.80
CA ALA A 105 17.22 -9.93 21.87
C ALA A 105 18.32 -9.21 21.09
N ASP A 106 19.53 -9.21 21.62
CA ASP A 106 20.74 -8.72 20.98
C ASP A 106 21.53 -9.95 20.50
N GLY A 107 21.56 -10.13 19.17
CA GLY A 107 22.13 -11.30 18.51
C GLY A 107 23.50 -11.02 17.92
N HIS A 108 24.41 -12.02 18.02
CA HIS A 108 25.70 -12.01 17.36
C HIS A 108 25.85 -13.24 16.48
N GLY A 109 26.06 -13.03 15.17
CA GLY A 109 26.10 -14.07 14.14
C GLY A 109 25.04 -13.84 13.06
N ASN A 110 24.70 -14.90 12.33
CA ASN A 110 23.68 -14.86 11.27
C ASN A 110 22.29 -15.22 11.85
N PHE A 111 21.42 -14.24 11.96
CA PHE A 111 20.02 -14.38 12.39
C PHE A 111 19.02 -14.30 11.22
N GLY A 112 19.48 -14.55 9.99
CA GLY A 112 18.66 -14.45 8.78
C GLY A 112 18.70 -13.05 8.15
N SER A 113 17.99 -12.89 7.04
CA SER A 113 17.93 -11.65 6.27
C SER A 113 16.54 -11.38 5.72
N VAL A 114 16.33 -10.17 5.19
CA VAL A 114 15.11 -9.78 4.46
C VAL A 114 14.89 -10.62 3.20
N ASP A 115 15.93 -11.29 2.70
CA ASP A 115 15.86 -12.22 1.56
C ASP A 115 15.23 -13.58 1.92
N GLY A 116 14.95 -13.79 3.21
CA GLY A 116 14.36 -15.02 3.71
C GLY A 116 15.40 -16.10 4.01
N ASP A 117 16.68 -15.73 4.08
CA ASP A 117 17.73 -16.64 4.55
C ASP A 117 17.43 -17.10 5.97
N SER A 118 17.63 -18.37 6.21
CA SER A 118 17.48 -18.95 7.54
C SER A 118 18.61 -18.49 8.47
N ALA A 119 18.29 -18.34 9.74
CA ALA A 119 19.33 -18.16 10.76
C ALA A 119 20.28 -19.36 10.79
N ALA A 120 21.54 -19.14 11.10
CA ALA A 120 22.49 -20.21 11.35
C ALA A 120 22.04 -21.07 12.54
N ALA A 121 22.46 -22.33 12.59
CA ALA A 121 22.11 -23.23 13.69
C ALA A 121 22.49 -22.62 15.05
N MET A 122 21.69 -22.89 16.09
CA MET A 122 21.81 -22.29 17.44
C MET A 122 23.16 -22.52 18.12
N ARG A 123 23.95 -23.50 17.67
CA ARG A 123 25.31 -23.75 18.14
C ARG A 123 26.34 -22.72 17.63
N TYR A 124 26.01 -21.99 16.55
CA TYR A 124 26.90 -20.96 15.97
C TYR A 124 26.53 -19.55 16.43
N THR A 125 25.24 -19.28 16.57
CA THR A 125 24.77 -17.95 16.99
C THR A 125 24.92 -17.73 18.49
N GLU A 126 25.03 -16.47 18.87
CA GLU A 126 25.13 -16.05 20.27
C GLU A 126 24.10 -14.97 20.54
N VAL A 127 23.61 -14.90 21.77
CA VAL A 127 22.53 -14.01 22.14
C VAL A 127 22.63 -13.52 23.59
N ARG A 128 22.05 -12.38 23.87
CA ARG A 128 21.77 -11.81 25.18
C ARG A 128 20.54 -10.94 25.13
N MET A 129 20.02 -10.47 26.26
CA MET A 129 18.96 -9.47 26.26
C MET A 129 19.45 -8.15 25.66
N SER A 130 18.59 -7.46 24.93
CA SER A 130 18.79 -6.05 24.58
C SER A 130 18.55 -5.15 25.81
N LYS A 131 19.05 -3.91 25.78
CA LYS A 131 18.83 -2.95 26.88
C LYS A 131 17.34 -2.66 27.13
N ILE A 132 16.51 -2.68 26.07
CA ILE A 132 15.08 -2.44 26.20
C ILE A 132 14.34 -3.65 26.77
N ALA A 133 14.82 -4.86 26.52
CA ALA A 133 14.23 -6.08 27.07
C ALA A 133 14.36 -6.15 28.60
N GLU A 134 15.41 -5.55 29.18
CA GLU A 134 15.57 -5.47 30.63
C GLU A 134 14.46 -4.65 31.29
N LEU A 135 13.85 -3.70 30.55
CA LEU A 135 12.70 -2.91 31.03
C LEU A 135 11.44 -3.78 31.20
N MET A 136 11.33 -4.86 30.43
CA MET A 136 10.19 -5.78 30.55
C MET A 136 10.20 -6.54 31.88
N LEU A 137 11.41 -6.78 32.44
CA LEU A 137 11.65 -7.59 33.64
C LEU A 137 11.99 -6.76 34.87
N ARG A 138 12.10 -5.43 34.73
CA ARG A 138 12.50 -4.54 35.82
C ARG A 138 11.53 -4.66 36.98
N ASP A 139 12.09 -4.79 38.20
CA ASP A 139 11.33 -4.95 39.46
C ASP A 139 10.53 -6.27 39.59
N ILE A 140 10.81 -7.30 38.77
CA ILE A 140 10.11 -8.60 38.83
C ILE A 140 10.37 -9.33 40.17
N ASP A 141 11.50 -9.07 40.81
CA ASP A 141 11.92 -9.59 42.10
C ASP A 141 11.23 -8.90 43.29
N LYS A 142 10.39 -7.89 43.05
CA LYS A 142 9.68 -7.13 44.08
C LYS A 142 8.18 -7.50 44.16
N GLU A 143 7.84 -8.73 43.86
CA GLU A 143 6.47 -9.27 43.89
C GLU A 143 5.46 -8.46 43.06
N THR A 144 5.92 -7.82 42.01
CA THR A 144 5.11 -6.94 41.16
C THR A 144 4.09 -7.68 40.31
N VAL A 145 4.34 -8.95 40.00
CA VAL A 145 3.50 -9.85 39.22
C VAL A 145 3.30 -11.19 39.93
N ASP A 146 2.29 -11.95 39.47
CA ASP A 146 2.02 -13.28 40.02
C ASP A 146 2.87 -14.33 39.31
N PHE A 147 3.19 -15.37 40.06
CA PHE A 147 3.93 -16.54 39.62
C PHE A 147 3.07 -17.78 39.72
N THR A 148 3.21 -18.67 38.76
CA THR A 148 2.56 -20.00 38.76
C THR A 148 3.64 -21.08 38.67
N ASP A 149 3.27 -22.32 39.01
CA ASP A 149 4.16 -23.45 38.78
C ASP A 149 4.35 -23.69 37.29
N ASN A 150 5.55 -24.12 36.90
CA ASN A 150 5.84 -24.56 35.56
C ASN A 150 5.10 -25.90 35.25
N TYR A 151 5.37 -26.47 34.06
CA TYR A 151 4.70 -27.68 33.58
C TYR A 151 4.85 -28.94 34.48
N ASP A 152 5.90 -29.03 35.29
CA ASP A 152 6.18 -30.16 36.18
C ASP A 152 6.19 -29.78 37.68
N GLY A 153 5.93 -28.54 38.04
CA GLY A 153 5.93 -28.03 39.39
C GLY A 153 7.32 -27.86 40.03
N SER A 154 8.40 -28.01 39.27
CA SER A 154 9.78 -27.91 39.81
C SER A 154 10.27 -26.46 39.88
N GLU A 155 9.74 -25.57 39.07
CA GLU A 155 10.11 -24.16 38.97
C GLU A 155 8.89 -23.27 38.97
N LYS A 156 9.07 -21.98 39.20
CA LYS A 156 8.00 -20.98 39.06
C LYS A 156 8.26 -20.07 37.90
N GLU A 157 7.20 -19.75 37.16
CA GLU A 157 7.25 -18.82 36.03
C GLU A 157 6.28 -17.65 36.24
N PRO A 158 6.59 -16.44 35.72
CA PRO A 158 5.71 -15.30 35.85
C PRO A 158 4.52 -15.45 34.90
N THR A 159 3.31 -15.13 35.38
CA THR A 159 2.09 -15.14 34.56
C THR A 159 2.11 -13.98 33.54
N VAL A 160 2.75 -12.88 33.87
CA VAL A 160 2.92 -11.65 33.08
C VAL A 160 4.19 -10.95 33.51
N LEU A 161 4.81 -10.15 32.66
CA LEU A 161 5.96 -9.33 33.03
C LEU A 161 5.55 -7.92 33.49
N PRO A 162 6.36 -7.22 34.30
CA PRO A 162 6.08 -5.83 34.71
C PRO A 162 5.96 -4.84 33.55
N ALA A 163 6.70 -5.02 32.46
CA ALA A 163 6.60 -4.32 31.19
C ALA A 163 6.55 -2.78 31.28
N LYS A 164 7.69 -2.13 31.50
CA LYS A 164 7.81 -0.65 31.68
C LYS A 164 7.44 0.19 30.45
N PHE A 165 7.02 -0.41 29.35
CA PHE A 165 6.51 0.26 28.16
C PHE A 165 5.43 -0.60 27.50
N PRO A 166 4.50 -0.03 26.75
CA PRO A 166 3.37 -0.74 26.11
C PRO A 166 3.81 -1.60 24.94
N GLN A 167 4.46 -2.72 25.25
CA GLN A 167 5.11 -3.66 24.32
C GLN A 167 4.14 -4.13 23.22
N LEU A 168 2.86 -4.38 23.55
CA LEU A 168 1.86 -4.87 22.60
C LEU A 168 1.72 -3.97 21.37
N LEU A 169 1.70 -2.65 21.57
CA LEU A 169 1.61 -1.68 20.50
C LEU A 169 2.98 -1.37 19.89
N VAL A 170 4.01 -1.25 20.73
CA VAL A 170 5.35 -0.83 20.28
C VAL A 170 5.96 -1.82 19.30
N ASN A 171 5.92 -3.12 19.61
CA ASN A 171 6.43 -4.16 18.70
C ASN A 171 5.34 -4.90 17.91
N GLY A 172 4.09 -4.77 18.32
CA GLY A 172 3.02 -5.55 17.73
C GLY A 172 3.17 -7.05 17.96
N THR A 173 2.28 -7.81 17.35
CA THR A 173 2.32 -9.27 17.38
C THR A 173 1.48 -9.86 16.27
N ALA A 174 1.81 -11.08 15.82
CA ALA A 174 0.98 -11.86 14.92
C ALA A 174 0.85 -13.29 15.44
N GLY A 175 -0.33 -13.87 15.40
CA GLY A 175 -0.57 -15.23 15.88
C GLY A 175 -1.86 -15.82 15.32
N ILE A 176 -1.83 -17.13 15.05
CA ILE A 176 -2.98 -17.88 14.54
C ILE A 176 -3.37 -18.88 15.63
N ALA A 177 -4.56 -18.72 16.19
CA ALA A 177 -5.17 -19.63 17.13
C ALA A 177 -6.28 -20.45 16.46
N VAL A 178 -6.97 -21.28 17.25
CA VAL A 178 -8.14 -22.01 16.75
C VAL A 178 -9.33 -21.07 16.67
N GLY A 179 -9.87 -20.89 15.47
CA GLY A 179 -11.04 -20.06 15.21
C GLY A 179 -10.81 -18.54 15.25
N MET A 180 -9.60 -18.08 15.58
CA MET A 180 -9.27 -16.65 15.65
C MET A 180 -7.79 -16.38 15.38
N ALA A 181 -7.46 -15.14 15.01
CA ALA A 181 -6.10 -14.70 14.79
C ALA A 181 -5.89 -13.30 15.36
N THR A 182 -4.67 -13.00 15.75
CA THR A 182 -4.23 -11.66 16.11
C THR A 182 -3.18 -11.18 15.10
N ASN A 183 -3.24 -9.89 14.74
CA ASN A 183 -2.25 -9.25 13.89
C ASN A 183 -2.19 -7.76 14.23
N ILE A 184 -1.42 -7.42 15.25
CA ILE A 184 -1.26 -6.06 15.76
C ILE A 184 0.01 -5.48 15.16
N PRO A 185 -0.06 -4.36 14.44
CA PRO A 185 1.11 -3.75 13.84
C PRO A 185 2.00 -3.07 14.89
N PRO A 186 3.31 -2.96 14.64
CA PRO A 186 4.22 -2.19 15.48
C PRO A 186 3.99 -0.68 15.32
N HIS A 187 4.36 0.09 16.37
CA HIS A 187 4.20 1.54 16.42
C HIS A 187 5.47 2.23 16.94
N ASN A 188 5.56 3.53 16.69
CA ASN A 188 6.64 4.34 17.23
C ASN A 188 6.50 4.51 18.74
N MET A 189 7.58 4.25 19.48
CA MET A 189 7.57 4.30 20.95
C MET A 189 7.22 5.69 21.49
N VAL A 190 7.76 6.75 20.87
CA VAL A 190 7.50 8.14 21.30
C VAL A 190 6.01 8.46 21.17
N GLU A 191 5.40 8.06 20.06
CA GLU A 191 3.97 8.29 19.79
C GLU A 191 3.09 7.51 20.79
N VAL A 192 3.39 6.23 21.00
CA VAL A 192 2.60 5.38 21.92
C VAL A 192 2.73 5.87 23.36
N ILE A 193 3.93 6.21 23.82
CA ILE A 193 4.12 6.75 25.17
C ILE A 193 3.41 8.10 25.30
N ASN A 194 3.53 9.01 24.35
CA ASN A 194 2.83 10.29 24.42
C ASN A 194 1.30 10.12 24.43
N GLY A 195 0.75 9.17 23.66
CA GLY A 195 -0.67 8.83 23.71
C GLY A 195 -1.09 8.23 25.07
N THR A 196 -0.23 7.39 25.67
CA THR A 196 -0.45 6.86 27.01
C THR A 196 -0.44 7.98 28.06
N LEU A 197 0.51 8.91 27.99
CA LEU A 197 0.59 10.08 28.88
C LEU A 197 -0.67 10.95 28.77
N MET A 198 -1.13 11.18 27.53
CA MET A 198 -2.35 11.96 27.27
C MET A 198 -3.58 11.29 27.91
N LEU A 199 -3.67 9.96 27.83
CA LEU A 199 -4.78 9.20 28.42
C LEU A 199 -4.71 9.18 29.96
N ILE A 200 -3.50 9.17 30.56
CA ILE A 200 -3.31 9.30 32.02
C ILE A 200 -3.78 10.69 32.49
N ASP A 201 -3.47 11.74 31.73
CA ASP A 201 -3.87 13.12 32.05
C ASP A 201 -5.37 13.36 31.90
N ASN A 202 -5.98 12.76 30.89
CA ASN A 202 -7.41 12.85 30.62
C ASN A 202 -7.97 11.48 30.19
N PRO A 203 -8.62 10.74 31.11
CA PRO A 203 -9.25 9.45 30.81
C PRO A 203 -10.37 9.51 29.76
N ASP A 204 -10.97 10.70 29.55
CA ASP A 204 -12.04 10.88 28.57
C ASP A 204 -11.51 11.16 27.14
N THR A 205 -10.19 11.13 26.95
CA THR A 205 -9.56 11.31 25.64
C THR A 205 -10.17 10.37 24.60
N THR A 206 -10.59 10.93 23.49
CA THR A 206 -11.19 10.20 22.36
C THR A 206 -10.14 9.51 21.50
N ILE A 207 -10.56 8.54 20.69
CA ILE A 207 -9.66 7.87 19.74
C ILE A 207 -9.09 8.87 18.70
N ASP A 208 -9.91 9.82 18.27
CA ASP A 208 -9.48 10.84 17.30
C ASP A 208 -8.39 11.77 17.87
N GLU A 209 -8.49 12.12 19.14
CA GLU A 209 -7.43 12.87 19.83
C GLU A 209 -6.17 12.04 20.00
N LEU A 210 -6.30 10.75 20.34
CA LEU A 210 -5.16 9.82 20.39
C LEU A 210 -4.48 9.70 19.03
N MET A 211 -5.23 9.68 17.93
CA MET A 211 -4.68 9.66 16.57
C MET A 211 -3.93 10.95 16.21
N GLY A 212 -4.19 12.06 16.88
CA GLY A 212 -3.38 13.27 16.77
C GLY A 212 -1.93 13.04 17.19
N VAL A 213 -1.69 12.11 18.09
CA VAL A 213 -0.38 11.76 18.66
C VAL A 213 0.14 10.43 18.09
N ILE A 214 -0.67 9.36 18.14
CA ILE A 214 -0.37 8.04 17.55
C ILE A 214 -0.90 8.02 16.12
N LYS A 215 -0.08 8.47 15.18
CA LYS A 215 -0.51 8.72 13.79
C LYS A 215 -0.85 7.45 13.01
N GLY A 216 -0.26 6.32 13.38
CA GLY A 216 -0.44 5.06 12.69
C GLY A 216 0.70 4.06 12.99
N PRO A 217 0.66 2.86 12.40
CA PRO A 217 1.75 1.90 12.51
C PRO A 217 3.10 2.48 12.06
N ASP A 218 4.17 1.96 12.64
CA ASP A 218 5.55 2.32 12.31
C ASP A 218 6.37 1.04 12.12
N PHE A 219 6.50 0.61 10.88
CA PHE A 219 7.11 -0.67 10.55
C PHE A 219 8.65 -0.62 10.61
N PRO A 220 9.32 -1.70 11.03
CA PRO A 220 10.78 -1.76 11.08
C PRO A 220 11.43 -1.61 9.71
N THR A 221 10.76 -2.04 8.64
CA THR A 221 11.23 -1.94 7.25
C THR A 221 10.90 -0.60 6.59
N ALA A 222 10.40 0.38 7.35
CA ALA A 222 9.96 1.70 6.88
C ALA A 222 8.81 1.61 5.84
N GLY A 223 9.00 2.10 4.62
CA GLY A 223 7.97 2.12 3.58
C GLY A 223 6.92 3.20 3.77
N LEU A 224 5.86 3.11 2.99
CA LEU A 224 4.76 4.08 2.96
C LEU A 224 3.46 3.41 3.39
N ILE A 225 2.63 4.11 4.13
CA ILE A 225 1.22 3.76 4.36
C ILE A 225 0.35 4.71 3.53
N LEU A 226 -0.63 4.16 2.82
CA LEU A 226 -1.53 4.90 1.95
C LEU A 226 -2.87 5.13 2.64
N GLY A 227 -3.20 6.40 2.88
CA GLY A 227 -4.45 6.82 3.52
C GLY A 227 -4.48 6.65 5.04
N THR A 228 -5.38 7.36 5.69
CA THR A 228 -5.57 7.36 7.15
C THR A 228 -6.89 6.71 7.59
N GLU A 229 -7.85 6.56 6.68
CA GLU A 229 -9.19 6.04 6.97
C GLU A 229 -9.16 4.61 7.54
N GLU A 230 -8.39 3.71 6.92
CA GLU A 230 -8.28 2.34 7.42
C GLU A 230 -7.48 2.24 8.72
N ILE A 231 -6.55 3.18 9.00
CA ILE A 231 -5.91 3.32 10.32
C ILE A 231 -6.96 3.70 11.36
N ARG A 232 -7.78 4.73 11.07
CA ARG A 232 -8.86 5.19 11.95
C ARG A 232 -9.85 4.07 12.26
N LYS A 233 -10.26 3.34 11.23
CA LYS A 233 -11.15 2.17 11.38
C LYS A 233 -10.52 1.10 12.26
N ALA A 234 -9.24 0.76 12.03
CA ALA A 234 -8.52 -0.21 12.85
C ALA A 234 -8.44 0.22 14.32
N TYR A 235 -8.15 1.48 14.59
CA TYR A 235 -8.05 2.01 15.95
C TYR A 235 -9.40 2.15 16.65
N THR A 236 -10.48 2.35 15.89
CA THR A 236 -11.84 2.46 16.45
C THR A 236 -12.49 1.10 16.70
N THR A 237 -12.33 0.16 15.76
CA THR A 237 -13.04 -1.13 15.79
C THR A 237 -12.16 -2.32 16.15
N GLY A 238 -10.85 -2.15 16.24
CA GLY A 238 -9.88 -3.23 16.38
C GLY A 238 -9.63 -4.02 15.09
N ARG A 239 -10.21 -3.60 13.94
CA ARG A 239 -10.05 -4.25 12.64
C ARG A 239 -9.93 -3.24 11.50
N GLY A 240 -9.00 -3.48 10.57
CA GLY A 240 -8.81 -2.65 9.38
C GLY A 240 -7.84 -3.30 8.40
N VAL A 241 -7.74 -2.74 7.20
CA VAL A 241 -6.83 -3.24 6.16
C VAL A 241 -5.97 -2.07 5.66
N ILE A 242 -4.78 -1.96 6.21
CA ILE A 242 -3.85 -0.85 5.91
C ILE A 242 -3.06 -1.21 4.65
N LYS A 243 -3.09 -0.32 3.66
CA LYS A 243 -2.28 -0.47 2.44
C LYS A 243 -0.86 0.02 2.69
N MET A 244 0.11 -0.84 2.45
CA MET A 244 1.54 -0.53 2.53
C MET A 244 2.13 -0.49 1.12
N ARG A 245 3.09 0.39 0.88
CA ARG A 245 3.78 0.53 -0.39
C ARG A 245 5.29 0.67 -0.17
N ALA A 246 6.07 0.08 -1.06
CA ALA A 246 7.50 0.26 -1.13
C ALA A 246 7.86 1.72 -1.43
N ARG A 247 8.98 2.20 -0.89
CA ARG A 247 9.54 3.48 -1.29
C ARG A 247 10.35 3.27 -2.56
N ALA A 248 9.88 3.87 -3.65
CA ALA A 248 10.53 3.80 -4.96
C ALA A 248 10.65 5.19 -5.57
N HIS A 249 11.73 5.42 -6.32
CA HIS A 249 11.93 6.64 -7.09
C HIS A 249 12.52 6.30 -8.48
N ILE A 250 12.37 7.22 -9.39
CA ILE A 250 12.84 7.07 -10.76
C ILE A 250 14.09 7.89 -10.95
N GLU A 251 15.14 7.26 -11.48
CA GLU A 251 16.40 7.90 -11.84
C GLU A 251 16.65 7.77 -13.36
N THR A 252 17.36 8.72 -13.92
CA THR A 252 17.84 8.63 -15.30
C THR A 252 19.35 8.35 -15.30
N MET A 253 19.74 7.27 -15.95
CA MET A 253 21.15 6.89 -16.08
C MET A 253 21.91 7.82 -17.04
N SER A 254 23.23 7.81 -16.98
CA SER A 254 24.10 8.61 -17.85
C SER A 254 23.88 8.35 -19.36
N ASN A 255 23.42 7.15 -19.72
CA ASN A 255 23.07 6.77 -21.09
C ASN A 255 21.65 7.19 -21.52
N GLY A 256 20.91 7.93 -20.64
CA GLY A 256 19.55 8.41 -20.90
C GLY A 256 18.44 7.35 -20.73
N LYS A 257 18.75 6.15 -20.24
CA LYS A 257 17.72 5.14 -19.89
C LYS A 257 17.16 5.44 -18.49
N PRO A 258 15.85 5.33 -18.28
CA PRO A 258 15.27 5.41 -16.95
C PRO A 258 15.50 4.10 -16.19
N ARG A 259 15.54 4.21 -14.84
CA ARG A 259 15.52 3.08 -13.93
C ARG A 259 14.66 3.38 -12.72
N ILE A 260 14.02 2.36 -12.17
CA ILE A 260 13.28 2.43 -10.91
C ILE A 260 14.19 1.87 -9.83
N ILE A 261 14.35 2.64 -8.76
CA ILE A 261 15.11 2.24 -7.57
C ILE A 261 14.13 2.06 -6.43
N VAL A 262 14.17 0.88 -5.79
CA VAL A 262 13.40 0.58 -4.58
C VAL A 262 14.34 0.53 -3.39
N THR A 263 14.08 1.36 -2.38
CA THR A 263 14.92 1.51 -1.18
C THR A 263 14.30 0.97 0.09
N GLU A 264 12.98 0.82 0.13
CA GLU A 264 12.24 0.28 1.28
C GLU A 264 11.11 -0.62 0.79
N LEU A 265 10.83 -1.69 1.53
CA LEU A 265 9.78 -2.66 1.21
C LEU A 265 8.66 -2.65 2.25
N PRO A 266 7.44 -3.05 1.88
CA PRO A 266 6.37 -3.28 2.83
C PRO A 266 6.78 -4.31 3.88
N TYR A 267 6.27 -4.15 5.09
CA TYR A 267 6.58 -5.04 6.21
C TYR A 267 6.21 -6.51 5.90
N GLN A 268 7.09 -7.43 6.29
CA GLN A 268 6.97 -8.89 6.07
C GLN A 268 7.09 -9.35 4.61
N VAL A 269 7.47 -8.48 3.69
CA VAL A 269 7.76 -8.88 2.31
C VAL A 269 9.16 -9.48 2.20
N ASN A 270 9.26 -10.64 1.55
CA ASN A 270 10.53 -11.28 1.22
C ASN A 270 11.11 -10.67 -0.06
N LYS A 271 12.30 -10.06 0.04
CA LYS A 271 12.94 -9.34 -1.07
C LYS A 271 13.30 -10.26 -2.24
N ALA A 272 13.88 -11.42 -1.99
CA ALA A 272 14.29 -12.34 -3.04
C ALA A 272 13.08 -12.87 -3.83
N ARG A 273 12.01 -13.30 -3.14
CA ARG A 273 10.75 -13.74 -3.79
C ARG A 273 10.08 -12.62 -4.57
N LEU A 274 10.16 -11.39 -4.08
CA LEU A 274 9.65 -10.23 -4.81
C LEU A 274 10.40 -10.03 -6.13
N ILE A 275 11.74 -10.10 -6.09
CA ILE A 275 12.59 -9.99 -7.28
C ILE A 275 12.29 -11.12 -8.28
N GLU A 276 12.17 -12.36 -7.81
CA GLU A 276 11.76 -13.50 -8.62
C GLU A 276 10.40 -13.26 -9.29
N LYS A 277 9.42 -12.75 -8.52
CA LYS A 277 8.08 -12.46 -9.04
C LYS A 277 8.10 -11.37 -10.12
N ILE A 278 8.90 -10.33 -9.94
CA ILE A 278 9.10 -9.30 -10.97
C ILE A 278 9.70 -9.91 -12.24
N ALA A 279 10.72 -10.76 -12.10
CA ALA A 279 11.35 -11.44 -13.24
C ALA A 279 10.38 -12.37 -13.98
N GLU A 280 9.50 -13.08 -13.27
CA GLU A 280 8.42 -13.88 -13.87
C GLU A 280 7.47 -13.03 -14.71
N LEU A 281 6.95 -11.93 -14.14
CA LEU A 281 6.03 -11.03 -14.84
C LEU A 281 6.63 -10.43 -16.12
N VAL A 282 7.93 -10.14 -16.09
CA VAL A 282 8.68 -9.66 -17.28
C VAL A 282 8.83 -10.78 -18.31
N ARG A 283 9.23 -11.98 -17.89
CA ARG A 283 9.37 -13.15 -18.77
C ARG A 283 8.04 -13.53 -19.43
N ASP A 284 6.95 -13.48 -18.69
CA ASP A 284 5.60 -13.79 -19.15
C ASP A 284 4.94 -12.64 -19.91
N LYS A 285 5.69 -11.54 -20.16
CA LYS A 285 5.24 -10.35 -20.90
C LYS A 285 4.02 -9.65 -20.29
N GLN A 286 3.76 -9.84 -19.00
CA GLN A 286 2.73 -9.11 -18.27
C GLN A 286 3.18 -7.68 -17.93
N ILE A 287 4.48 -7.49 -17.78
CA ILE A 287 5.13 -6.18 -17.66
C ILE A 287 6.19 -6.10 -18.78
N ASP A 288 6.01 -5.12 -19.68
CA ASP A 288 6.97 -4.86 -20.75
C ASP A 288 7.80 -3.62 -20.42
N GLY A 289 8.99 -3.52 -21.05
CA GLY A 289 9.87 -2.37 -20.89
C GLY A 289 10.98 -2.51 -19.86
N VAL A 290 11.02 -3.58 -19.08
CA VAL A 290 12.14 -3.89 -18.18
C VAL A 290 13.26 -4.56 -18.98
N THR A 291 14.50 -4.07 -18.82
CA THR A 291 15.68 -4.60 -19.51
C THR A 291 16.62 -5.36 -18.59
N ASP A 292 16.66 -4.99 -17.32
CA ASP A 292 17.50 -5.64 -16.32
C ASP A 292 16.92 -5.47 -14.92
N LEU A 293 17.18 -6.43 -14.05
CA LEU A 293 16.71 -6.47 -12.69
C LEU A 293 17.84 -6.97 -11.78
N ARG A 294 18.28 -6.12 -10.86
CA ARG A 294 19.41 -6.42 -9.96
C ARG A 294 19.09 -6.08 -8.52
N ASP A 295 19.65 -6.84 -7.62
CA ASP A 295 19.76 -6.51 -6.20
C ASP A 295 21.14 -5.91 -5.94
N GLU A 296 21.18 -4.63 -5.60
CA GLU A 296 22.39 -3.88 -5.23
C GLU A 296 22.41 -3.55 -3.74
N SER A 297 21.62 -4.29 -2.92
CA SER A 297 21.58 -4.07 -1.47
C SER A 297 22.91 -4.41 -0.83
N ASP A 298 23.38 -3.53 0.05
CA ASP A 298 24.61 -3.70 0.81
C ASP A 298 24.46 -3.22 2.26
N ARG A 299 25.56 -3.02 2.98
CA ARG A 299 25.57 -2.54 4.37
C ARG A 299 25.04 -1.10 4.52
N SER A 300 24.98 -0.32 3.44
CA SER A 300 24.45 1.05 3.44
C SER A 300 22.94 1.10 3.29
N GLY A 301 22.31 -0.01 2.88
CA GLY A 301 20.87 -0.13 2.78
C GLY A 301 20.37 -1.03 1.66
N MET A 302 19.05 -1.14 1.57
CA MET A 302 18.37 -1.87 0.53
C MET A 302 18.36 -1.06 -0.77
N ARG A 303 18.64 -1.74 -1.90
CA ARG A 303 18.61 -1.13 -3.23
C ARG A 303 18.27 -2.17 -4.29
N ILE A 304 17.02 -2.22 -4.73
CA ILE A 304 16.61 -3.00 -5.89
C ILE A 304 16.60 -2.08 -7.10
N VAL A 305 17.27 -2.46 -8.18
CA VAL A 305 17.40 -1.68 -9.41
C VAL A 305 16.65 -2.38 -10.53
N ILE A 306 15.69 -1.68 -11.12
CA ILE A 306 14.90 -2.13 -12.26
C ILE A 306 15.20 -1.20 -13.44
N GLU A 307 16.03 -1.64 -14.38
CA GLU A 307 16.37 -0.85 -15.57
C GLU A 307 15.29 -0.97 -16.64
N LEU A 308 14.97 0.14 -17.26
CA LEU A 308 13.92 0.21 -18.26
C LEU A 308 14.46 0.52 -19.65
N ARG A 309 13.67 0.22 -20.70
CA ARG A 309 13.97 0.68 -22.06
C ARG A 309 13.85 2.21 -22.12
N ARG A 310 14.59 2.83 -23.03
CA ARG A 310 14.62 4.30 -23.20
C ARG A 310 13.24 4.90 -23.55
N ASP A 311 12.41 4.15 -24.26
CA ASP A 311 11.08 4.53 -24.74
C ASP A 311 9.93 4.14 -23.80
N SER A 312 10.26 3.55 -22.66
CA SER A 312 9.26 3.13 -21.68
C SER A 312 8.80 4.30 -20.81
N ALA A 313 7.55 4.26 -20.36
CA ALA A 313 6.99 5.18 -19.37
C ALA A 313 7.22 4.61 -17.94
N PRO A 314 8.19 5.14 -17.17
CA PRO A 314 8.57 4.54 -15.89
C PRO A 314 7.44 4.48 -14.87
N ASN A 315 6.59 5.53 -14.83
CA ASN A 315 5.45 5.59 -13.91
C ASN A 315 4.41 4.49 -14.21
N VAL A 316 4.19 4.18 -15.49
CA VAL A 316 3.25 3.11 -15.88
C VAL A 316 3.76 1.76 -15.40
N ILE A 317 5.06 1.49 -15.61
CA ILE A 317 5.69 0.25 -15.16
C ILE A 317 5.67 0.17 -13.64
N LEU A 318 6.00 1.25 -12.94
CA LEU A 318 5.95 1.30 -11.47
C LEU A 318 4.54 1.01 -10.95
N ASN A 319 3.50 1.57 -11.57
CA ASN A 319 2.12 1.31 -11.21
C ASN A 319 1.70 -0.15 -11.49
N GLN A 320 2.18 -0.74 -12.58
CA GLN A 320 1.97 -2.17 -12.87
C GLN A 320 2.67 -3.05 -11.81
N LEU A 321 3.89 -2.69 -11.41
CA LEU A 321 4.62 -3.37 -10.35
C LEU A 321 3.85 -3.29 -9.01
N TYR A 322 3.33 -2.13 -8.62
CA TYR A 322 2.48 -1.99 -7.43
C TYR A 322 1.22 -2.84 -7.50
N LYS A 323 0.64 -2.99 -8.68
CA LYS A 323 -0.61 -3.76 -8.87
C LYS A 323 -0.40 -5.27 -8.85
N HIS A 324 0.73 -5.76 -9.36
CA HIS A 324 0.96 -7.18 -9.62
C HIS A 324 1.99 -7.84 -8.71
N THR A 325 2.64 -7.07 -7.84
CA THR A 325 3.67 -7.57 -6.93
C THR A 325 3.48 -7.05 -5.50
N GLN A 326 4.25 -7.60 -4.56
CA GLN A 326 4.28 -7.15 -3.17
C GLN A 326 5.05 -5.82 -2.95
N LEU A 327 5.40 -5.08 -4.00
CA LEU A 327 5.79 -3.67 -3.85
C LEU A 327 4.67 -2.82 -3.26
N GLN A 328 3.42 -3.27 -3.39
CA GLN A 328 2.28 -2.79 -2.61
C GLN A 328 1.56 -4.01 -2.05
N ASP A 329 1.35 -4.01 -0.75
CA ASP A 329 0.67 -5.09 -0.03
C ASP A 329 -0.26 -4.52 1.03
N SER A 330 -1.10 -5.33 1.61
CA SER A 330 -2.05 -4.93 2.64
C SER A 330 -1.74 -5.63 3.97
N PHE A 331 -1.79 -4.87 5.06
CA PHE A 331 -1.68 -5.37 6.42
C PHE A 331 -3.07 -5.44 7.06
N GLY A 332 -3.59 -6.65 7.26
CA GLY A 332 -4.87 -6.85 7.93
C GLY A 332 -4.72 -6.71 9.44
N VAL A 333 -5.16 -5.60 10.00
CA VAL A 333 -5.11 -5.36 11.45
C VAL A 333 -6.21 -6.14 12.17
N ILE A 334 -5.82 -6.88 13.20
CA ILE A 334 -6.72 -7.56 14.14
C ILE A 334 -6.14 -7.36 15.55
N MET A 335 -6.70 -6.44 16.30
CA MET A 335 -6.22 -6.08 17.64
C MET A 335 -6.82 -7.00 18.70
N LEU A 336 -6.51 -8.29 18.60
CA LEU A 336 -6.95 -9.34 19.50
C LEU A 336 -5.84 -9.66 20.51
N ALA A 337 -6.14 -9.60 21.80
CA ALA A 337 -5.24 -10.04 22.86
C ALA A 337 -6.03 -10.67 24.03
N LEU A 338 -5.33 -11.27 24.98
CA LEU A 338 -5.92 -11.86 26.17
C LEU A 338 -6.10 -10.78 27.25
N VAL A 339 -7.32 -10.65 27.72
CA VAL A 339 -7.70 -9.86 28.91
C VAL A 339 -8.22 -10.86 29.94
N ASP A 340 -7.53 -11.00 31.06
CA ASP A 340 -7.85 -11.99 32.12
C ASP A 340 -8.08 -13.41 31.57
N GLY A 341 -7.21 -13.82 30.62
CA GLY A 341 -7.27 -15.13 29.98
C GLY A 341 -8.35 -15.30 28.91
N GLN A 342 -9.13 -14.26 28.59
CA GLN A 342 -10.15 -14.28 27.55
C GLN A 342 -9.71 -13.51 26.31
N PRO A 343 -9.91 -14.04 25.10
CA PRO A 343 -9.57 -13.35 23.86
C PRO A 343 -10.57 -12.22 23.56
N VAL A 344 -10.09 -10.99 23.51
CA VAL A 344 -10.92 -9.80 23.26
C VAL A 344 -10.31 -8.97 22.11
N ILE A 345 -11.17 -8.53 21.18
CA ILE A 345 -10.79 -7.53 20.16
C ILE A 345 -10.99 -6.15 20.77
N MET A 346 -9.93 -5.36 20.78
CA MET A 346 -9.90 -4.07 21.45
C MET A 346 -9.66 -2.94 20.46
N ASN A 347 -10.13 -1.74 20.79
CA ASN A 347 -9.74 -0.51 20.13
C ASN A 347 -8.41 0.01 20.74
N LEU A 348 -7.84 1.05 20.13
CA LEU A 348 -6.57 1.63 20.58
C LEU A 348 -6.62 2.10 22.04
N LYS A 349 -7.71 2.78 22.43
CA LYS A 349 -7.88 3.32 23.78
C LYS A 349 -7.93 2.20 24.82
N HIS A 350 -8.72 1.14 24.59
CA HIS A 350 -8.81 0.02 25.52
C HIS A 350 -7.46 -0.69 25.75
N VAL A 351 -6.64 -0.84 24.69
CA VAL A 351 -5.30 -1.42 24.84
C VAL A 351 -4.43 -0.58 25.77
N LEU A 352 -4.48 0.74 25.65
CA LEU A 352 -3.71 1.65 26.50
C LEU A 352 -4.26 1.69 27.92
N GLU A 353 -5.58 1.64 28.12
CA GLU A 353 -6.23 1.56 29.44
C GLU A 353 -5.76 0.32 30.19
N HIS A 354 -5.83 -0.87 29.59
CA HIS A 354 -5.35 -2.10 30.23
C HIS A 354 -3.87 -2.07 30.56
N TYR A 355 -3.05 -1.42 29.73
CA TYR A 355 -1.64 -1.19 30.05
C TYR A 355 -1.47 -0.27 31.26
N ILE A 356 -2.21 0.84 31.36
CA ILE A 356 -2.17 1.77 32.49
C ILE A 356 -2.58 1.04 33.78
N ASP A 357 -3.68 0.31 33.77
CA ASP A 357 -4.18 -0.49 34.93
C ASP A 357 -3.13 -1.50 35.40
N HIS A 358 -2.45 -2.15 34.45
CA HIS A 358 -1.35 -3.06 34.78
C HIS A 358 -0.20 -2.32 35.45
N GLN A 359 0.20 -1.15 34.94
CA GLN A 359 1.25 -0.34 35.55
C GLN A 359 0.86 0.19 36.93
N GLU A 360 -0.39 0.59 37.14
CA GLU A 360 -0.90 0.93 38.48
C GLU A 360 -0.72 -0.24 39.46
N THR A 361 -1.07 -1.45 39.03
CA THR A 361 -0.90 -2.68 39.81
C THR A 361 0.58 -2.95 40.12
N VAL A 362 1.45 -2.86 39.12
CA VAL A 362 2.90 -3.08 39.26
C VAL A 362 3.50 -2.08 40.23
N ILE A 363 3.23 -0.78 40.08
CA ILE A 363 3.77 0.26 40.97
C ILE A 363 3.24 0.11 42.39
N THR A 364 1.95 -0.17 42.53
CA THR A 364 1.33 -0.38 43.87
C THR A 364 1.98 -1.59 44.56
N ARG A 365 2.16 -2.70 43.89
CA ARG A 365 2.79 -3.91 44.44
C ARG A 365 4.26 -3.69 44.76
N ARG A 366 5.00 -3.03 43.89
CA ARG A 366 6.38 -2.61 44.15
C ARG A 366 6.48 -1.74 45.41
N THR A 367 5.64 -0.73 45.53
CA THR A 367 5.65 0.19 46.65
C THR A 367 5.30 -0.52 47.97
N ARG A 368 4.37 -1.48 47.94
CA ARG A 368 4.08 -2.32 49.11
C ARG A 368 5.26 -3.19 49.52
N TYR A 369 5.94 -3.80 48.59
CA TYR A 369 7.13 -4.59 48.83
C TYR A 369 8.27 -3.73 49.41
N GLU A 370 8.52 -2.55 48.84
CA GLU A 370 9.50 -1.61 49.34
C GLU A 370 9.14 -1.07 50.73
N LEU A 371 7.85 -0.80 50.99
CA LEU A 371 7.34 -0.39 52.28
C LEU A 371 7.53 -1.49 53.33
N ALA A 372 7.14 -2.73 53.04
CA ALA A 372 7.36 -3.84 53.98
C ALA A 372 8.84 -4.05 54.27
N LYS A 373 9.71 -3.90 53.29
CA LYS A 373 11.15 -3.98 53.47
C LYS A 373 11.71 -2.81 54.31
N ALA A 374 11.23 -1.61 54.09
CA ALA A 374 11.57 -0.40 54.85
C ALA A 374 11.09 -0.50 56.30
N GLU A 375 9.84 -0.95 56.54
CA GLU A 375 9.28 -1.17 57.85
C GLU A 375 10.06 -2.26 58.62
N ALA A 376 10.44 -3.36 57.99
CA ALA A 376 11.28 -4.38 58.57
C ALA A 376 12.67 -3.85 58.94
N ARG A 377 13.26 -2.96 58.10
CA ARG A 377 14.54 -2.32 58.41
C ARG A 377 14.43 -1.30 59.54
N ALA A 378 13.39 -0.45 59.52
CA ALA A 378 13.13 0.51 60.60
C ALA A 378 12.95 -0.19 61.93
N HIS A 379 12.21 -1.32 61.97
CA HIS A 379 12.00 -2.11 63.18
C HIS A 379 13.34 -2.62 63.78
N ILE A 380 14.28 -3.05 62.91
CA ILE A 380 15.63 -3.45 63.39
C ILE A 380 16.39 -2.23 63.88
N LEU A 381 16.37 -1.12 63.16
CA LEU A 381 17.08 0.10 63.57
C LEU A 381 16.57 0.67 64.85
N GLU A 382 15.27 0.68 65.11
CA GLU A 382 14.62 1.07 66.33
C GLU A 382 15.20 0.26 67.52
N GLY A 383 15.27 -1.06 67.41
CA GLY A 383 15.85 -1.93 68.39
C GLY A 383 17.33 -1.66 68.64
N LEU A 384 18.10 -1.33 67.59
CA LEU A 384 19.49 -0.95 67.72
C LEU A 384 19.68 0.40 68.39
N THR A 385 18.82 1.37 68.17
CA THR A 385 18.81 2.69 68.81
C THR A 385 18.52 2.50 70.33
N ILE A 386 17.52 1.72 70.68
CA ILE A 386 17.22 1.37 72.08
C ILE A 386 18.43 0.71 72.79
N ALA A 387 19.09 -0.21 72.05
CA ALA A 387 20.29 -0.88 72.62
C ALA A 387 21.48 0.07 72.81
N LEU A 388 21.64 1.05 71.89
CA LEU A 388 22.72 2.06 71.98
C LEU A 388 22.44 3.10 73.02
N ASP A 389 21.19 3.44 73.31
CA ASP A 389 20.80 4.32 74.44
C ASP A 389 21.01 3.67 75.79
N HIS A 390 20.94 2.34 75.89
CA HIS A 390 21.14 1.56 77.13
C HIS A 390 22.37 0.63 77.00
N LEU A 391 23.42 1.08 76.33
CA LEU A 391 24.56 0.25 75.93
C LEU A 391 25.19 -0.56 77.09
N ASP A 392 25.49 0.05 78.23
CA ASP A 392 26.06 -0.63 79.37
C ASP A 392 25.20 -1.74 79.96
N ALA A 393 23.88 -1.50 80.05
CA ALA A 393 22.91 -2.48 80.50
C ALA A 393 22.80 -3.66 79.52
N VAL A 394 22.78 -3.38 78.23
CA VAL A 394 22.72 -4.42 77.16
C VAL A 394 24.00 -5.27 77.17
N ILE A 395 25.19 -4.70 77.31
CA ILE A 395 26.44 -5.42 77.41
C ILE A 395 26.46 -6.28 78.66
N THR A 396 26.02 -5.79 79.78
CA THR A 396 25.95 -6.53 81.03
C THR A 396 25.03 -7.74 80.90
N THR A 397 23.85 -7.55 80.42
CA THR A 397 22.86 -8.61 80.17
C THR A 397 23.44 -9.70 79.25
N ILE A 398 24.14 -9.34 78.19
CA ILE A 398 24.75 -10.31 77.27
C ILE A 398 25.91 -11.09 77.96
N ARG A 399 26.75 -10.42 78.77
CA ARG A 399 27.84 -11.03 79.41
C ARG A 399 27.45 -12.01 80.57
N GLU A 400 26.33 -11.69 81.23
CA GLU A 400 25.81 -12.54 82.31
C GLU A 400 25.06 -13.77 81.79
N SER A 401 24.72 -13.76 80.55
CA SER A 401 23.99 -14.86 79.93
C SER A 401 24.94 -15.98 79.48
N ARG A 402 24.54 -17.23 79.82
CA ARG A 402 25.36 -18.41 79.53
C ARG A 402 25.32 -18.88 78.10
N THR A 403 24.24 -18.58 77.40
CA THR A 403 24.01 -18.91 75.97
C THR A 403 23.39 -17.76 75.24
N ALA A 404 23.51 -17.71 73.92
CA ALA A 404 22.89 -16.70 73.06
C ALA A 404 21.36 -16.69 73.19
N ASP A 405 20.72 -17.83 73.32
CA ASP A 405 19.23 -17.94 73.51
C ASP A 405 18.79 -17.33 74.86
N ILE A 406 19.57 -17.53 75.94
CA ILE A 406 19.26 -16.87 77.24
C ILE A 406 19.46 -15.36 77.10
N ALA A 407 20.52 -14.91 76.44
CA ALA A 407 20.77 -13.50 76.22
C ALA A 407 19.66 -12.85 75.39
N ARG A 408 19.16 -13.52 74.35
CA ARG A 408 18.04 -13.06 73.51
C ARG A 408 16.79 -12.87 74.37
N THR A 409 16.38 -13.88 75.15
CA THR A 409 15.22 -13.80 75.99
C THR A 409 15.36 -12.66 77.02
N ALA A 410 16.52 -12.54 77.67
CA ALA A 410 16.79 -11.47 78.66
C ALA A 410 16.73 -10.06 77.99
N LEU A 411 17.21 -9.90 76.76
CA LEU A 411 17.11 -8.63 76.06
C LEU A 411 15.64 -8.31 75.67
N MET A 412 14.88 -9.32 75.28
CA MET A 412 13.45 -9.15 75.01
C MET A 412 12.66 -8.69 76.22
N ASP A 413 12.84 -9.33 77.33
CA ASP A 413 12.15 -9.04 78.61
C ASP A 413 12.59 -7.69 79.20
N GLY A 414 13.90 -7.43 79.24
CA GLY A 414 14.49 -6.26 79.86
C GLY A 414 14.25 -4.93 79.11
N PHE A 415 14.25 -4.97 77.80
CA PHE A 415 14.15 -3.78 76.97
C PHE A 415 12.89 -3.76 76.11
N LYS A 416 11.95 -4.71 76.30
CA LYS A 416 10.71 -4.88 75.47
C LYS A 416 10.97 -4.98 73.97
N LEU A 417 12.03 -5.69 73.62
CA LEU A 417 12.44 -5.87 72.22
C LEU A 417 11.74 -7.13 71.67
N THR A 418 11.53 -7.11 70.36
CA THR A 418 11.08 -8.31 69.65
C THR A 418 12.25 -9.27 69.40
N GLU A 419 11.97 -10.54 69.15
CA GLU A 419 13.00 -11.53 68.88
C GLU A 419 13.96 -11.11 67.76
N LYS A 420 13.44 -10.51 66.67
CA LYS A 420 14.22 -10.00 65.52
C LYS A 420 15.16 -8.86 65.95
N GLN A 421 14.68 -7.94 66.82
CA GLN A 421 15.50 -6.85 67.36
C GLN A 421 16.58 -7.37 68.28
N ALA A 422 16.24 -8.26 69.21
CA ALA A 422 17.20 -8.88 70.10
C ALA A 422 18.28 -9.68 69.38
N GLN A 423 17.90 -10.43 68.30
CA GLN A 423 18.85 -11.15 67.47
C GLN A 423 19.79 -10.19 66.71
N ALA A 424 19.25 -9.09 66.12
CA ALA A 424 20.07 -8.07 65.45
C ALA A 424 21.09 -7.40 66.40
N ILE A 425 20.74 -7.23 67.72
CA ILE A 425 21.65 -6.72 68.75
C ILE A 425 22.74 -7.73 69.01
N LEU A 426 22.42 -9.01 69.12
CA LEU A 426 23.41 -10.08 69.38
C LEU A 426 24.37 -10.24 68.16
N ASP A 427 23.92 -9.98 66.97
CA ASP A 427 24.72 -10.04 65.75
C ASP A 427 25.55 -8.77 65.49
N LEU A 428 25.43 -7.74 66.38
CA LEU A 428 26.16 -6.49 66.30
C LEU A 428 27.68 -6.73 66.50
N ARG A 429 28.48 -6.26 65.58
CA ARG A 429 29.92 -6.24 65.70
C ARG A 429 30.36 -5.12 66.63
N LEU A 430 31.30 -5.40 67.54
CA LEU A 430 31.85 -4.42 68.52
C LEU A 430 32.29 -3.10 67.88
N GLN A 431 32.71 -3.12 66.64
CA GLN A 431 33.09 -1.93 65.85
C GLN A 431 31.94 -0.95 65.72
N ARG A 432 30.65 -1.42 65.61
CA ARG A 432 29.46 -0.59 65.47
C ARG A 432 29.00 0.10 66.78
N LEU A 433 29.70 -0.12 67.88
CA LEU A 433 29.42 0.53 69.16
C LEU A 433 30.16 1.87 69.34
N THR A 434 30.90 2.33 68.33
CA THR A 434 31.62 3.64 68.36
C THR A 434 30.64 4.80 68.17
N GLY A 435 30.96 5.99 68.67
CA GLY A 435 30.10 7.16 68.61
C GLY A 435 29.72 7.55 67.15
N LEU A 436 30.67 7.47 66.22
CA LEU A 436 30.45 7.73 64.75
C LEU A 436 29.48 6.72 64.13
N GLU A 437 29.50 5.47 64.56
CA GLU A 437 28.57 4.45 63.99
C GLU A 437 27.18 4.61 64.62
N ARG A 438 27.06 5.13 65.83
CA ARG A 438 25.78 5.48 66.45
C ARG A 438 25.07 6.58 65.67
N GLU A 439 25.78 7.65 65.28
CA GLU A 439 25.26 8.73 64.50
C GLU A 439 24.75 8.19 63.14
N LYS A 440 25.50 7.31 62.47
CA LYS A 440 25.07 6.67 61.22
C LYS A 440 23.80 5.81 61.36
N ILE A 441 23.65 5.08 62.46
CA ILE A 441 22.45 4.27 62.69
C ILE A 441 21.23 5.16 62.86
N GLU A 442 21.38 6.26 63.57
CA GLU A 442 20.31 7.25 63.79
C GLU A 442 19.95 7.97 62.46
N GLU A 443 20.94 8.38 61.70
CA GLU A 443 20.73 8.97 60.38
C GLU A 443 19.99 7.99 59.45
N GLU A 444 20.48 6.71 59.37
CA GLU A 444 19.80 5.67 58.60
C GLU A 444 18.36 5.47 59.02
N TYR A 445 18.11 5.49 60.34
CA TYR A 445 16.74 5.32 60.91
C TYR A 445 15.81 6.46 60.47
N GLN A 446 16.28 7.70 60.54
CA GLN A 446 15.51 8.86 60.11
C GLN A 446 15.27 8.86 58.60
N GLU A 447 16.22 8.45 57.78
CA GLU A 447 16.06 8.29 56.32
C GLU A 447 15.04 7.23 56.00
N VAL A 448 15.05 6.06 56.69
CA VAL A 448 14.10 4.98 56.47
C VAL A 448 12.68 5.39 56.93
N LEU A 449 12.53 6.15 58.01
CA LEU A 449 11.25 6.69 58.44
C LEU A 449 10.64 7.66 57.43
N LYS A 450 11.46 8.54 56.85
CA LYS A 450 11.02 9.44 55.73
C LYS A 450 10.60 8.63 54.52
N LEU A 451 11.37 7.60 54.16
CA LEU A 451 10.99 6.70 53.05
C LEU A 451 9.65 5.99 53.31
N ILE A 452 9.42 5.51 54.54
CA ILE A 452 8.17 4.87 54.93
C ILE A 452 6.99 5.84 54.78
N GLU A 453 7.16 7.10 55.19
CA GLU A 453 6.14 8.14 55.07
C GLU A 453 5.86 8.44 53.58
N GLU A 454 6.90 8.56 52.75
CA GLU A 454 6.76 8.74 51.31
C GLU A 454 6.02 7.56 50.65
N LEU A 455 6.43 6.30 50.92
CA LEU A 455 5.82 5.11 50.36
C LEU A 455 4.35 4.94 50.82
N LYS A 456 4.02 5.25 52.06
CA LYS A 456 2.64 5.31 52.55
C LYS A 456 1.84 6.41 51.85
N GLY A 457 2.44 7.56 51.60
CA GLY A 457 1.86 8.66 50.87
C GLY A 457 1.55 8.29 49.40
N ILE A 458 2.41 7.48 48.75
CA ILE A 458 2.20 6.99 47.38
C ILE A 458 0.99 6.00 47.38
N LEU A 459 0.95 5.08 48.33
CA LEU A 459 -0.14 4.08 48.40
C LEU A 459 -1.50 4.67 48.75
N ALA A 460 -1.53 5.83 49.41
CA ALA A 460 -2.77 6.53 49.80
C ALA A 460 -3.36 7.38 48.68
N ASP A 461 -2.58 7.70 47.63
CA ASP A 461 -2.97 8.63 46.60
C ASP A 461 -2.67 8.06 45.19
N ARG A 462 -3.75 7.71 44.48
CA ARG A 462 -3.69 7.20 43.10
C ARG A 462 -2.98 8.19 42.15
N MET A 463 -3.14 9.51 42.36
CA MET A 463 -2.49 10.51 41.53
C MET A 463 -0.95 10.45 41.65
N LYS A 464 -0.41 10.10 42.82
CA LYS A 464 1.02 9.88 42.99
C LYS A 464 1.51 8.63 42.26
N VAL A 465 0.72 7.55 42.26
CA VAL A 465 1.01 6.35 41.47
C VAL A 465 1.05 6.68 40.00
N LEU A 466 0.06 7.40 39.47
CA LEU A 466 0.02 7.84 38.07
C LEU A 466 1.19 8.77 37.72
N ALA A 467 1.61 9.65 38.64
CA ALA A 467 2.75 10.52 38.44
C ALA A 467 4.07 9.72 38.31
N ILE A 468 4.22 8.64 39.07
CA ILE A 468 5.36 7.73 38.95
C ILE A 468 5.36 7.04 37.58
N ILE A 469 4.20 6.50 37.16
CA ILE A 469 4.05 5.88 35.82
C ILE A 469 4.43 6.87 34.73
N LYS A 470 3.96 8.10 34.80
CA LYS A 470 4.29 9.17 33.83
C LYS A 470 5.80 9.41 33.76
N ASN A 471 6.44 9.58 34.92
CA ASN A 471 7.88 9.86 34.98
C ASN A 471 8.70 8.69 34.40
N GLU A 472 8.33 7.44 34.73
CA GLU A 472 9.00 6.25 34.19
C GLU A 472 8.81 6.10 32.68
N LEU A 473 7.62 6.38 32.16
CA LEU A 473 7.36 6.39 30.73
C LEU A 473 8.12 7.50 29.99
N ILE A 474 8.24 8.69 30.59
CA ILE A 474 9.04 9.80 30.04
C ILE A 474 10.53 9.38 29.97
N GLU A 475 11.07 8.76 31.04
CA GLU A 475 12.44 8.25 31.04
C GLU A 475 12.67 7.23 29.89
N VAL A 476 11.74 6.31 29.69
CA VAL A 476 11.81 5.31 28.61
C VAL A 476 11.75 6.00 27.26
N ARG A 477 10.81 6.92 27.05
CA ARG A 477 10.66 7.69 25.81
C ARG A 477 11.95 8.44 25.45
N ASP A 478 12.49 9.17 26.40
CA ASP A 478 13.65 10.05 26.15
C ASP A 478 14.95 9.24 25.92
N LYS A 479 15.04 8.05 26.50
CA LYS A 479 16.22 7.19 26.38
C LYS A 479 16.19 6.25 25.19
N TYR A 480 15.02 5.75 24.79
CA TYR A 480 14.87 4.70 23.78
C TYR A 480 14.02 5.14 22.58
N GLY A 481 13.41 6.31 22.64
CA GLY A 481 12.60 6.85 21.54
C GLY A 481 13.46 7.20 20.33
N ASP A 482 12.93 6.91 19.15
CA ASP A 482 13.52 7.25 17.86
C ASP A 482 12.50 7.88 16.92
N LYS A 483 12.96 8.33 15.76
CA LYS A 483 12.08 8.92 14.74
C LYS A 483 11.23 7.83 14.08
N ARG A 484 10.03 8.22 13.66
CA ARG A 484 9.17 7.39 12.81
C ARG A 484 9.94 6.99 11.53
N ARG A 485 9.83 5.73 11.15
CA ARG A 485 10.43 5.16 9.93
C ARG A 485 9.43 5.15 8.77
N THR A 486 8.19 4.70 9.04
CA THR A 486 7.14 4.60 8.03
C THR A 486 6.48 5.96 7.80
N GLU A 487 6.45 6.42 6.56
CA GLU A 487 5.75 7.63 6.16
C GLU A 487 4.27 7.34 5.88
N ILE A 488 3.37 8.17 6.38
CA ILE A 488 1.94 8.09 6.08
C ILE A 488 1.63 9.13 5.02
N THR A 489 1.20 8.68 3.84
CA THR A 489 0.86 9.54 2.71
C THR A 489 -0.64 9.51 2.47
N PHE A 490 -1.15 10.54 1.82
CA PHE A 490 -2.52 10.50 1.32
C PHE A 490 -2.63 9.37 0.27
N ASP A 491 -3.73 8.61 0.32
CA ASP A 491 -3.99 7.61 -0.71
C ASP A 491 -4.22 8.36 -2.04
N ALA A 492 -3.27 8.22 -2.96
CA ALA A 492 -3.39 8.80 -4.30
C ALA A 492 -4.57 8.21 -5.11
N SER A 493 -5.24 7.16 -4.62
CA SER A 493 -6.50 6.67 -5.16
C SER A 493 -7.70 7.51 -4.71
N GLU A 494 -7.57 8.35 -3.68
CA GLU A 494 -8.58 9.33 -3.23
C GLU A 494 -8.31 10.73 -3.80
N MET A 495 -7.06 11.08 -4.11
CA MET A 495 -6.76 12.20 -4.99
C MET A 495 -6.88 11.71 -6.42
N ASP A 496 -7.88 12.19 -7.13
CA ASP A 496 -7.96 11.98 -8.58
C ASP A 496 -6.61 12.45 -9.17
N ILE A 497 -5.93 11.60 -9.94
CA ILE A 497 -4.63 11.95 -10.59
C ILE A 497 -4.75 13.28 -11.33
N LYS A 498 -5.97 13.66 -11.72
CA LYS A 498 -6.31 14.98 -12.24
C LYS A 498 -5.90 16.13 -11.33
N ASP A 499 -6.01 15.98 -9.99
CA ASP A 499 -5.71 17.04 -9.04
C ASP A 499 -4.19 17.27 -8.86
N LEU A 500 -3.38 16.31 -9.32
CA LEU A 500 -1.90 16.37 -9.25
C LEU A 500 -1.25 16.81 -10.57
N ILE A 501 -2.03 16.85 -11.68
CA ILE A 501 -1.55 17.24 -13.01
C ILE A 501 -2.18 18.59 -13.36
N ALA A 502 -1.35 19.56 -13.71
CA ALA A 502 -1.84 20.84 -14.19
C ALA A 502 -2.72 20.65 -15.42
N GLU A 503 -3.87 21.35 -15.47
CA GLU A 503 -4.72 21.38 -16.66
C GLU A 503 -4.04 22.28 -17.70
N GLU A 504 -3.47 21.68 -18.72
CA GLU A 504 -2.76 22.36 -19.81
C GLU A 504 -3.35 21.93 -21.14
N ASP A 505 -3.35 22.88 -22.09
CA ASP A 505 -3.70 22.59 -23.46
C ASP A 505 -2.59 21.79 -24.15
N VAL A 506 -2.95 20.66 -24.74
CA VAL A 506 -2.02 19.74 -25.39
C VAL A 506 -2.50 19.38 -26.80
N VAL A 507 -1.54 19.08 -27.67
CA VAL A 507 -1.78 18.55 -29.00
C VAL A 507 -1.46 17.07 -29.00
N VAL A 508 -2.46 16.23 -29.27
CA VAL A 508 -2.29 14.80 -29.46
C VAL A 508 -2.26 14.52 -30.96
N THR A 509 -1.22 13.82 -31.41
CA THR A 509 -1.07 13.42 -32.82
C THR A 509 -1.06 11.90 -32.91
N LEU A 510 -1.86 11.37 -33.86
CA LEU A 510 -1.90 9.95 -34.22
C LEU A 510 -1.48 9.79 -35.69
N THR A 511 -0.68 8.77 -35.99
CA THR A 511 -0.29 8.45 -37.37
C THR A 511 -1.06 7.26 -37.94
N LEU A 512 -1.05 7.07 -39.25
CA LEU A 512 -1.66 5.91 -39.92
C LEU A 512 -1.08 4.57 -39.45
N ASN A 513 0.17 4.54 -39.02
CA ASN A 513 0.85 3.36 -38.49
C ASN A 513 0.67 3.23 -36.96
N ASN A 514 -0.37 3.89 -36.40
CA ASN A 514 -0.73 3.82 -34.98
C ASN A 514 0.38 4.29 -34.00
N TYR A 515 1.18 5.31 -34.37
CA TYR A 515 2.06 6.01 -33.43
C TYR A 515 1.34 7.23 -32.84
N ILE A 516 1.37 7.37 -31.55
CA ILE A 516 0.71 8.45 -30.82
C ILE A 516 1.71 9.20 -29.94
N LYS A 517 1.51 10.50 -29.77
CA LYS A 517 2.23 11.34 -28.81
C LYS A 517 1.43 12.56 -28.39
N ARG A 518 1.83 13.13 -27.30
CA ARG A 518 1.32 14.39 -26.74
C ARG A 518 2.42 15.45 -26.74
N ILE A 519 2.07 16.68 -27.04
CA ILE A 519 2.98 17.83 -27.02
C ILE A 519 2.21 19.00 -26.36
N PRO A 520 2.81 19.75 -25.41
CA PRO A 520 2.21 20.99 -24.89
C PRO A 520 1.97 22.00 -26.03
N LEU A 521 0.81 22.68 -26.01
CA LEU A 521 0.40 23.58 -27.08
C LEU A 521 1.36 24.75 -27.24
N ASP A 522 1.97 25.25 -26.19
CA ASP A 522 2.96 26.35 -26.19
C ASP A 522 4.28 25.99 -26.87
N THR A 523 4.55 24.72 -27.10
CA THR A 523 5.70 24.27 -27.91
C THR A 523 5.54 24.67 -29.39
N TYR A 524 4.30 24.93 -29.83
CA TYR A 524 3.99 25.49 -31.14
C TYR A 524 4.02 27.02 -31.05
N ARG A 525 5.22 27.63 -31.22
CA ARG A 525 5.39 29.09 -31.29
C ARG A 525 4.57 29.67 -32.43
N ARG A 526 3.80 30.73 -32.17
CA ARG A 526 3.13 31.55 -33.16
C ARG A 526 4.18 32.06 -34.20
N GLN A 527 3.97 31.72 -35.46
CA GLN A 527 4.77 32.27 -36.60
C GLN A 527 4.00 33.39 -37.28
N ARG A 528 4.69 34.42 -37.72
CA ARG A 528 4.09 35.52 -38.52
C ARG A 528 3.73 35.03 -39.92
N ARG A 529 2.80 35.74 -40.61
CA ARG A 529 2.48 35.54 -42.04
C ARG A 529 3.75 35.42 -42.87
N GLY A 530 3.86 34.34 -43.69
CA GLY A 530 5.03 34.06 -44.51
C GLY A 530 6.09 33.17 -43.88
N GLY A 531 5.86 32.67 -42.66
CA GLY A 531 6.75 31.67 -42.02
C GLY A 531 6.66 30.29 -42.67
N VAL A 532 7.80 29.60 -42.74
CA VAL A 532 7.84 28.21 -43.21
C VAL A 532 7.20 27.35 -42.10
N GLY A 533 6.11 26.61 -42.44
CA GLY A 533 5.43 25.71 -41.53
C GLY A 533 6.40 24.75 -40.86
N VAL A 534 6.05 24.28 -39.64
CA VAL A 534 6.92 23.43 -38.83
C VAL A 534 6.39 21.99 -38.84
N ARG A 535 7.27 21.02 -39.11
CA ARG A 535 6.89 19.59 -39.04
C ARG A 535 6.44 19.25 -37.63
N GLY A 536 5.24 18.76 -37.49
CA GLY A 536 4.63 18.35 -36.21
C GLY A 536 5.14 17.01 -35.65
N MET A 537 5.77 16.17 -36.52
CA MET A 537 6.26 14.83 -36.14
C MET A 537 7.34 14.38 -37.14
N GLY A 538 8.37 13.69 -36.65
CA GLY A 538 9.33 12.95 -37.48
C GLY A 538 8.71 11.59 -37.82
N THR A 539 8.23 11.45 -39.03
CA THR A 539 7.72 10.17 -39.57
C THR A 539 8.79 9.53 -40.46
N LYS A 540 8.77 8.18 -40.58
CA LYS A 540 9.43 7.54 -41.73
C LYS A 540 8.77 8.07 -43.01
N GLU A 541 9.46 8.02 -44.13
CA GLU A 541 8.94 8.52 -45.43
C GLU A 541 7.56 7.98 -45.83
N THR A 542 7.10 6.89 -45.18
CA THR A 542 5.84 6.19 -45.44
C THR A 542 4.78 6.33 -44.33
N ASP A 543 5.02 7.10 -43.24
CA ASP A 543 4.07 7.25 -42.13
C ASP A 543 3.59 8.70 -42.01
N ILE A 544 2.29 8.91 -41.82
CA ILE A 544 1.64 10.22 -41.93
C ILE A 544 0.67 10.40 -40.75
N VAL A 545 0.58 11.63 -40.23
CA VAL A 545 -0.40 12.02 -39.21
C VAL A 545 -1.81 11.85 -39.77
N SER A 546 -2.57 10.95 -39.20
CA SER A 546 -3.98 10.72 -39.55
C SER A 546 -4.93 11.64 -38.78
N ASP A 547 -4.65 11.88 -37.51
CA ASP A 547 -5.47 12.68 -36.62
C ASP A 547 -4.61 13.61 -35.76
N LEU A 548 -5.11 14.84 -35.59
CA LEU A 548 -4.55 15.85 -34.72
C LEU A 548 -5.67 16.39 -33.85
N LEU A 549 -5.54 16.22 -32.54
CA LEU A 549 -6.50 16.64 -31.54
C LEU A 549 -5.87 17.71 -30.64
N ILE A 550 -6.55 18.86 -30.51
CA ILE A 550 -6.24 19.84 -29.47
C ILE A 550 -7.16 19.55 -28.30
N THR A 551 -6.59 19.27 -27.15
CA THR A 551 -7.32 18.82 -25.96
C THR A 551 -6.63 19.34 -24.70
N THR A 552 -7.21 19.11 -23.51
CA THR A 552 -6.53 19.35 -22.24
C THR A 552 -5.95 18.05 -21.68
N THR A 553 -4.97 18.15 -20.80
CA THR A 553 -4.38 17.01 -20.09
C THR A 553 -5.43 16.15 -19.38
N HIS A 554 -6.54 16.73 -18.94
CA HIS A 554 -7.57 16.05 -18.14
C HIS A 554 -8.70 15.39 -18.95
N HIS A 555 -8.81 15.66 -20.26
CA HIS A 555 -9.86 15.07 -21.08
C HIS A 555 -9.62 13.59 -21.34
N ASP A 556 -10.71 12.85 -21.49
CA ASP A 556 -10.70 11.47 -21.97
C ASP A 556 -10.61 11.44 -23.49
N ILE A 557 -9.82 10.50 -23.99
CA ILE A 557 -9.73 10.23 -25.42
C ILE A 557 -10.20 8.80 -25.66
N LEU A 558 -11.28 8.67 -26.41
CA LEU A 558 -11.85 7.40 -26.85
C LEU A 558 -11.21 7.00 -28.17
N PHE A 559 -10.73 5.77 -28.27
CA PHE A 559 -10.19 5.16 -29.48
C PHE A 559 -11.10 4.03 -29.92
N PHE A 560 -11.52 4.06 -31.17
CA PHE A 560 -12.37 3.03 -31.77
C PHE A 560 -11.60 2.27 -32.82
N THR A 561 -11.78 0.94 -32.87
CA THR A 561 -11.07 0.07 -33.80
C THR A 561 -12.00 -0.42 -34.91
N ASN A 562 -11.43 -0.86 -36.02
CA ASN A 562 -12.18 -1.46 -37.13
C ASN A 562 -12.97 -2.71 -36.71
N ARG A 563 -12.58 -3.38 -35.60
CA ARG A 563 -13.31 -4.53 -35.04
C ARG A 563 -14.46 -4.14 -34.09
N GLY A 564 -14.79 -2.84 -34.00
CA GLY A 564 -15.90 -2.35 -33.19
C GLY A 564 -15.63 -2.36 -31.68
N ARG A 565 -14.36 -2.32 -31.28
CA ARG A 565 -13.95 -2.15 -29.88
C ARG A 565 -13.68 -0.68 -29.59
N ALA A 566 -13.87 -0.29 -28.34
CA ALA A 566 -13.56 1.03 -27.81
C ALA A 566 -12.60 0.94 -26.63
N PHE A 567 -11.65 1.85 -26.58
CA PHE A 567 -10.68 2.02 -25.51
C PHE A 567 -10.70 3.47 -25.03
N VAL A 568 -10.24 3.71 -23.81
CA VAL A 568 -10.11 5.07 -23.24
C VAL A 568 -8.73 5.26 -22.66
N LEU A 569 -8.15 6.44 -22.89
CA LEU A 569 -6.99 6.95 -22.17
C LEU A 569 -7.28 8.38 -21.72
N LYS A 570 -6.75 8.75 -20.58
CA LYS A 570 -6.61 10.15 -20.22
C LYS A 570 -5.53 10.81 -21.08
N SER A 571 -5.71 12.05 -21.48
CA SER A 571 -4.72 12.75 -22.31
C SER A 571 -3.34 12.76 -21.66
N TYR A 572 -3.24 12.85 -20.33
CA TYR A 572 -1.98 12.79 -19.60
C TYR A 572 -1.30 11.41 -19.61
N GLU A 573 -2.02 10.31 -19.87
CA GLU A 573 -1.47 8.96 -19.99
C GLU A 573 -0.72 8.77 -21.32
N ILE A 574 -0.95 9.65 -22.31
CA ILE A 574 -0.23 9.64 -23.57
C ILE A 574 1.17 10.22 -23.34
N PRO A 575 2.25 9.50 -23.70
CA PRO A 575 3.61 9.98 -23.48
C PRO A 575 3.89 11.32 -24.14
N GLU A 576 4.46 12.23 -23.34
CA GLU A 576 4.98 13.48 -23.87
C GLU A 576 6.24 13.24 -24.67
N SER A 577 6.35 13.84 -25.83
CA SER A 577 7.49 13.66 -26.74
C SER A 577 7.83 14.95 -27.44
N GLY A 578 9.09 15.12 -27.77
CA GLY A 578 9.55 16.26 -28.54
C GLY A 578 8.88 16.33 -29.91
N ARG A 579 8.81 17.52 -30.49
CA ARG A 579 8.10 17.79 -31.74
C ARG A 579 8.55 16.91 -32.92
N GLN A 580 9.85 16.57 -33.02
CA GLN A 580 10.41 15.72 -34.09
C GLN A 580 10.40 14.22 -33.76
N ALA A 581 10.04 13.83 -32.54
CA ALA A 581 9.99 12.43 -32.13
C ALA A 581 8.85 11.67 -32.82
N LYS A 582 9.07 10.38 -33.07
CA LYS A 582 8.12 9.49 -33.74
C LYS A 582 6.86 9.21 -32.87
N GLY A 583 6.95 9.37 -31.54
CA GLY A 583 5.92 8.97 -30.58
C GLY A 583 5.99 7.48 -30.23
N THR A 584 4.99 7.01 -29.49
CA THR A 584 4.87 5.65 -28.97
C THR A 584 3.84 4.87 -29.79
N ALA A 585 4.11 3.61 -30.09
CA ALA A 585 3.13 2.75 -30.76
C ALA A 585 1.91 2.54 -29.84
N ILE A 586 0.70 2.71 -30.35
CA ILE A 586 -0.54 2.69 -29.55
C ILE A 586 -0.79 1.33 -28.89
N ILE A 587 -0.24 0.26 -29.46
CA ILE A 587 -0.30 -1.09 -28.89
C ILE A 587 0.40 -1.19 -27.53
N ASN A 588 1.33 -0.28 -27.22
CA ASN A 588 1.99 -0.20 -25.93
C ASN A 588 1.15 0.53 -24.88
N LEU A 589 0.09 1.21 -25.28
CA LEU A 589 -0.79 1.97 -24.41
C LEU A 589 -2.16 1.31 -24.27
N LEU A 590 -2.65 0.66 -25.32
CA LEU A 590 -3.95 0.02 -25.43
C LEU A 590 -3.80 -1.47 -25.74
N ALA A 591 -4.66 -2.30 -25.18
CA ALA A 591 -4.67 -3.74 -25.43
C ALA A 591 -5.34 -4.06 -26.79
N VAL A 592 -4.83 -3.48 -27.88
CA VAL A 592 -5.24 -3.75 -29.26
C VAL A 592 -4.52 -4.97 -29.82
N GLU A 593 -5.17 -5.73 -30.68
CA GLU A 593 -4.59 -6.89 -31.35
C GLU A 593 -3.74 -6.46 -32.56
N ASN A 594 -2.84 -7.32 -33.01
CA ASN A 594 -1.83 -6.95 -34.03
C ASN A 594 -2.43 -6.52 -35.38
N ASP A 595 -3.64 -6.97 -35.72
CA ASP A 595 -4.36 -6.68 -36.96
C ASP A 595 -5.52 -5.68 -36.76
N GLU A 596 -5.64 -5.12 -35.56
CA GLU A 596 -6.65 -4.14 -35.21
C GLU A 596 -6.14 -2.71 -35.46
N ARG A 597 -6.95 -1.91 -36.21
CA ARG A 597 -6.59 -0.53 -36.58
C ARG A 597 -7.52 0.46 -35.89
N ILE A 598 -6.97 1.59 -35.47
CA ILE A 598 -7.77 2.71 -34.97
C ILE A 598 -8.48 3.39 -36.16
N THR A 599 -9.79 3.49 -36.12
CA THR A 599 -10.64 4.08 -37.15
C THR A 599 -11.24 5.42 -36.74
N ALA A 600 -11.32 5.71 -35.46
CA ALA A 600 -11.79 7.00 -34.96
C ALA A 600 -11.21 7.32 -33.58
N VAL A 601 -10.95 8.59 -33.36
CA VAL A 601 -10.47 9.14 -32.08
C VAL A 601 -11.40 10.28 -31.66
N ILE A 602 -11.99 10.18 -30.48
CA ILE A 602 -12.98 11.13 -29.98
C ILE A 602 -12.53 11.69 -28.64
N GLN A 603 -12.41 12.99 -28.55
CA GLN A 603 -12.19 13.69 -27.28
C GLN A 603 -13.48 13.81 -26.49
N VAL A 604 -13.44 13.49 -25.21
CA VAL A 604 -14.59 13.58 -24.31
C VAL A 604 -14.21 14.37 -23.06
N LYS A 605 -14.95 15.44 -22.79
CA LYS A 605 -14.83 16.22 -21.56
C LYS A 605 -15.62 15.57 -20.42
N GLU A 606 -16.88 15.20 -20.74
CA GLU A 606 -17.81 14.58 -19.78
C GLU A 606 -18.68 13.56 -20.50
N PHE A 607 -18.97 12.43 -19.85
CA PHE A 607 -19.81 11.37 -20.39
C PHE A 607 -21.30 11.67 -20.12
N ARG A 608 -21.87 12.60 -20.90
CA ARG A 608 -23.23 13.07 -20.75
C ARG A 608 -24.25 12.17 -21.47
N ALA A 609 -25.45 12.03 -20.90
CA ALA A 609 -26.53 11.21 -21.49
C ALA A 609 -27.24 11.88 -22.64
N ASP A 610 -27.16 13.22 -22.78
CA ASP A 610 -27.73 14.02 -23.86
C ASP A 610 -26.79 14.17 -25.08
N ARG A 611 -25.69 13.44 -25.08
CA ARG A 611 -24.74 13.36 -26.20
C ARG A 611 -24.61 11.94 -26.68
N TYR A 612 -24.30 11.78 -27.96
CA TYR A 612 -24.28 10.46 -28.58
C TYR A 612 -23.00 10.25 -29.36
N LEU A 613 -22.66 8.96 -29.52
CA LEU A 613 -21.71 8.50 -30.52
C LEU A 613 -22.49 7.83 -31.65
N PHE A 614 -22.32 8.33 -32.84
CA PHE A 614 -22.88 7.79 -34.07
C PHE A 614 -21.83 6.97 -34.80
N LEU A 615 -22.11 5.67 -34.96
CA LEU A 615 -21.19 4.69 -35.53
C LEU A 615 -21.67 4.26 -36.89
N GLY A 616 -20.75 4.04 -37.84
CA GLY A 616 -21.06 3.57 -39.17
C GLY A 616 -20.13 2.43 -39.59
N THR A 617 -20.67 1.41 -40.27
CA THR A 617 -19.94 0.23 -40.73
C THR A 617 -19.76 0.21 -42.22
N LYS A 618 -18.83 -0.59 -42.71
CA LYS A 618 -18.53 -0.81 -44.14
C LYS A 618 -19.72 -1.32 -44.94
N HIS A 619 -20.55 -2.21 -44.37
CA HIS A 619 -21.75 -2.73 -44.97
C HIS A 619 -22.96 -1.81 -44.81
N GLY A 620 -22.78 -0.55 -44.37
CA GLY A 620 -23.81 0.46 -44.31
C GLY A 620 -24.78 0.34 -43.16
N VAL A 621 -24.41 -0.34 -42.11
CA VAL A 621 -25.12 -0.35 -40.83
C VAL A 621 -24.73 0.88 -40.05
N VAL A 622 -25.70 1.50 -39.36
CA VAL A 622 -25.45 2.65 -38.47
C VAL A 622 -26.05 2.45 -37.10
N LYS A 623 -25.47 3.10 -36.13
CA LYS A 623 -25.89 2.98 -34.75
C LYS A 623 -25.67 4.29 -33.98
N LYS A 624 -26.65 4.64 -33.14
CA LYS A 624 -26.54 5.75 -32.19
C LYS A 624 -26.55 5.22 -30.77
N THR A 625 -25.52 5.57 -29.97
CA THR A 625 -25.37 5.12 -28.61
C THR A 625 -25.10 6.31 -27.69
N PRO A 626 -25.78 6.44 -26.53
CA PRO A 626 -25.52 7.53 -25.59
C PRO A 626 -24.05 7.50 -25.12
N LEU A 627 -23.46 8.69 -25.02
CA LEU A 627 -22.07 8.82 -24.59
C LEU A 627 -21.84 8.28 -23.16
N SER A 628 -22.85 8.39 -22.29
CA SER A 628 -22.81 7.86 -20.91
C SER A 628 -22.56 6.35 -20.83
N GLU A 629 -22.91 5.59 -21.87
CA GLU A 629 -22.62 4.15 -21.96
C GLU A 629 -21.10 3.83 -22.02
N PHE A 630 -20.27 4.81 -22.31
CA PHE A 630 -18.81 4.69 -22.44
C PHE A 630 -18.05 5.23 -21.23
N GLY A 631 -18.73 5.66 -20.17
CA GLY A 631 -18.09 6.21 -18.97
C GLY A 631 -17.22 5.21 -18.18
N ASN A 632 -17.47 3.91 -18.33
CA ASN A 632 -16.77 2.85 -17.61
C ASN A 632 -16.11 1.85 -18.57
N ILE A 633 -15.02 2.25 -19.22
CA ILE A 633 -14.23 1.38 -20.09
C ILE A 633 -13.07 0.79 -19.29
N ARG A 634 -12.99 -0.54 -19.23
CA ARG A 634 -11.85 -1.23 -18.61
C ARG A 634 -10.62 -1.18 -19.54
N LYS A 635 -9.41 -1.34 -19.01
CA LYS A 635 -8.16 -1.31 -19.79
C LYS A 635 -8.13 -2.30 -20.98
N ASN A 636 -8.85 -3.41 -20.89
CA ASN A 636 -8.98 -4.39 -21.97
C ASN A 636 -9.94 -3.94 -23.09
N GLY A 637 -10.44 -2.71 -23.03
CA GLY A 637 -11.43 -2.19 -23.96
C GLY A 637 -12.83 -2.77 -23.73
N LEU A 638 -13.78 -2.29 -24.48
CA LEU A 638 -15.14 -2.82 -24.52
C LEU A 638 -15.65 -2.90 -25.95
N ARG A 639 -16.65 -3.74 -26.20
CA ARG A 639 -17.34 -3.80 -27.48
C ARG A 639 -18.30 -2.62 -27.65
N ALA A 640 -18.06 -1.79 -28.65
CA ALA A 640 -18.87 -0.61 -28.98
C ALA A 640 -20.00 -0.93 -29.95
N VAL A 641 -19.82 -1.90 -30.83
CA VAL A 641 -20.81 -2.39 -31.79
C VAL A 641 -20.59 -3.86 -32.08
N ASN A 642 -21.65 -4.61 -32.30
CA ASN A 642 -21.59 -5.97 -32.81
C ASN A 642 -21.56 -5.91 -34.35
N LEU A 643 -20.43 -6.36 -34.92
CA LEU A 643 -20.26 -6.42 -36.36
C LEU A 643 -20.69 -7.78 -36.90
N ASP A 644 -21.19 -7.80 -38.14
CA ASP A 644 -21.39 -9.04 -38.87
C ASP A 644 -20.06 -9.60 -39.37
N GLU A 645 -20.09 -10.85 -39.86
CA GLU A 645 -18.96 -11.48 -40.52
C GLU A 645 -18.51 -10.61 -41.70
N ASP A 646 -17.19 -10.34 -41.80
CA ASP A 646 -16.58 -9.47 -42.81
C ASP A 646 -16.96 -7.98 -42.80
N ASP A 647 -17.72 -7.49 -41.78
CA ASP A 647 -18.01 -6.06 -41.64
C ASP A 647 -16.95 -5.39 -40.75
N GLU A 648 -16.68 -4.11 -41.00
CA GLU A 648 -15.74 -3.28 -40.25
C GLU A 648 -16.41 -1.97 -39.85
N LEU A 649 -16.03 -1.50 -38.63
CA LEU A 649 -16.36 -0.14 -38.22
C LEU A 649 -15.50 0.85 -39.02
N ILE A 650 -16.11 1.74 -39.78
CA ILE A 650 -15.38 2.71 -40.62
C ILE A 650 -15.22 4.09 -39.97
N GLY A 651 -16.05 4.41 -38.99
CA GLY A 651 -15.96 5.70 -38.31
C GLY A 651 -16.95 5.87 -37.21
N VAL A 652 -16.63 6.79 -36.31
CA VAL A 652 -17.48 7.22 -35.20
C VAL A 652 -17.49 8.73 -35.16
N LYS A 653 -18.65 9.33 -34.94
CA LYS A 653 -18.82 10.78 -34.84
C LYS A 653 -19.56 11.13 -33.56
N PHE A 654 -19.15 12.23 -32.95
CA PHE A 654 -19.81 12.81 -31.79
C PHE A 654 -21.02 13.64 -32.27
N THR A 655 -22.18 13.41 -31.68
CA THR A 655 -23.44 14.07 -32.11
C THR A 655 -24.25 14.53 -30.90
N ASP A 656 -25.23 15.45 -31.16
CA ASP A 656 -26.12 16.01 -30.14
C ASP A 656 -27.60 15.54 -30.25
N GLY A 657 -27.90 14.64 -31.17
CA GLY A 657 -29.23 14.09 -31.42
C GLY A 657 -30.02 14.76 -32.51
N GLU A 658 -29.59 15.92 -33.02
CA GLU A 658 -30.30 16.74 -34.02
C GLU A 658 -29.54 16.88 -35.36
N ASN A 659 -28.45 16.15 -35.53
CA ASN A 659 -27.60 16.28 -36.69
C ASN A 659 -28.13 15.57 -37.93
N ARG A 660 -27.63 15.98 -39.12
CA ARG A 660 -27.79 15.24 -40.36
C ARG A 660 -26.55 14.39 -40.58
N ILE A 661 -26.76 13.10 -40.77
CA ILE A 661 -25.72 12.13 -41.04
C ILE A 661 -25.59 11.89 -42.52
N MET A 662 -24.38 11.85 -43.01
CA MET A 662 -24.02 11.52 -44.39
C MET A 662 -23.26 10.22 -44.44
N LEU A 663 -23.67 9.28 -45.27
CA LEU A 663 -22.89 8.09 -45.65
C LEU A 663 -22.51 8.20 -47.10
N GLY A 664 -21.28 7.88 -47.45
CA GLY A 664 -20.81 7.87 -48.82
C GLY A 664 -20.18 6.52 -49.19
N THR A 665 -20.47 6.06 -50.43
CA THR A 665 -20.05 4.75 -50.89
C THR A 665 -18.89 4.82 -51.88
N ARG A 666 -18.17 3.72 -51.99
CA ARG A 666 -17.08 3.50 -52.95
C ARG A 666 -17.54 3.67 -54.40
N GLY A 667 -18.76 3.23 -54.70
CA GLY A 667 -19.44 3.39 -55.99
C GLY A 667 -19.91 4.81 -56.30
N GLY A 668 -19.59 5.81 -55.48
CA GLY A 668 -19.88 7.22 -55.70
C GLY A 668 -21.28 7.66 -55.37
N LYS A 669 -22.03 6.93 -54.54
CA LYS A 669 -23.31 7.35 -53.99
C LYS A 669 -23.18 7.97 -52.63
N ALA A 670 -24.15 8.79 -52.23
CA ALA A 670 -24.25 9.29 -50.85
C ALA A 670 -25.70 9.39 -50.43
N ILE A 671 -25.97 9.14 -49.16
CA ILE A 671 -27.26 9.33 -48.54
C ILE A 671 -27.12 10.26 -47.36
N THR A 672 -28.08 11.16 -47.17
CA THR A 672 -28.17 12.03 -45.99
C THR A 672 -29.51 11.85 -45.34
N PHE A 673 -29.50 11.62 -44.01
CA PHE A 673 -30.71 11.45 -43.23
C PHE A 673 -30.57 12.11 -41.85
N PRO A 674 -31.67 12.47 -41.18
CA PRO A 674 -31.62 13.06 -39.88
C PRO A 674 -31.26 11.97 -38.84
N GLU A 675 -30.52 12.34 -37.84
CA GLU A 675 -30.04 11.47 -36.77
C GLU A 675 -31.16 10.89 -35.90
N ASP A 676 -32.30 11.61 -35.78
CA ASP A 676 -33.47 11.19 -35.03
C ASP A 676 -34.13 9.94 -35.63
N GLY A 677 -33.96 9.72 -36.94
CA GLY A 677 -34.38 8.49 -37.61
C GLY A 677 -33.66 7.22 -37.14
N VAL A 678 -32.60 7.35 -36.33
CA VAL A 678 -31.90 6.24 -35.70
C VAL A 678 -32.15 6.26 -34.21
N ARG A 679 -32.92 5.27 -33.72
CA ARG A 679 -33.16 5.15 -32.26
C ARG A 679 -31.86 4.97 -31.49
N SER A 680 -31.81 5.49 -30.27
CA SER A 680 -30.72 5.23 -29.34
C SER A 680 -30.69 3.76 -28.94
N MET A 681 -29.50 3.15 -28.93
CA MET A 681 -29.27 1.71 -28.67
C MET A 681 -28.07 1.50 -27.77
N GLY A 682 -28.09 0.44 -26.93
CA GLY A 682 -26.99 0.05 -26.09
C GLY A 682 -25.77 -0.43 -26.87
N ARG A 683 -24.62 -0.51 -26.24
CA ARG A 683 -23.28 -0.79 -26.84
C ARG A 683 -23.20 -2.04 -27.69
N VAL A 684 -23.78 -3.15 -27.24
CA VAL A 684 -23.69 -4.47 -27.90
C VAL A 684 -24.70 -4.65 -29.04
N ALA A 685 -25.55 -3.64 -29.37
CA ALA A 685 -26.49 -3.71 -30.46
C ALA A 685 -25.74 -3.68 -31.79
N ARG A 686 -26.24 -4.41 -32.80
CA ARG A 686 -25.72 -4.44 -34.17
C ARG A 686 -25.93 -3.09 -34.89
N GLY A 687 -27.05 -2.43 -34.65
CA GLY A 687 -27.43 -1.23 -35.36
C GLY A 687 -28.59 -1.46 -36.35
N VAL A 688 -28.81 -0.50 -37.19
CA VAL A 688 -29.87 -0.50 -38.21
C VAL A 688 -29.30 -0.12 -39.59
N ARG A 689 -29.98 -0.51 -40.68
CA ARG A 689 -29.56 -0.17 -42.02
C ARG A 689 -29.58 1.36 -42.24
N GLY A 690 -28.43 1.94 -42.57
CA GLY A 690 -28.25 3.34 -42.91
C GLY A 690 -28.41 3.62 -44.39
N ILE A 691 -27.86 2.74 -45.23
CA ILE A 691 -27.96 2.79 -46.70
C ILE A 691 -28.16 1.39 -47.25
N THR A 692 -28.83 1.28 -48.41
CA THR A 692 -28.92 0.06 -49.21
C THR A 692 -27.83 0.13 -50.27
N LEU A 693 -26.82 -0.75 -50.18
CA LEU A 693 -25.69 -0.84 -51.09
C LEU A 693 -26.07 -1.63 -52.36
N ALA A 694 -25.42 -1.33 -53.48
CA ALA A 694 -25.42 -2.17 -54.65
C ALA A 694 -24.47 -3.37 -54.43
N ASP A 695 -24.63 -4.42 -55.23
CA ASP A 695 -23.74 -5.59 -55.15
C ASP A 695 -22.27 -5.17 -55.34
N GLY A 696 -21.43 -5.55 -54.39
CA GLY A 696 -19.99 -5.21 -54.38
C GLY A 696 -19.64 -3.76 -53.98
N ASP A 697 -20.62 -2.93 -53.62
CA ASP A 697 -20.39 -1.57 -53.09
C ASP A 697 -20.20 -1.57 -51.56
N GLU A 698 -19.46 -0.65 -51.06
CA GLU A 698 -19.16 -0.50 -49.62
C GLU A 698 -19.22 0.98 -49.22
N VAL A 699 -19.51 1.23 -47.93
CA VAL A 699 -19.44 2.58 -47.38
C VAL A 699 -17.98 2.87 -47.04
N VAL A 700 -17.47 4.00 -47.54
CA VAL A 700 -16.07 4.44 -47.32
C VAL A 700 -15.97 5.63 -46.38
N ALA A 701 -17.07 6.31 -46.12
CA ALA A 701 -17.09 7.49 -45.25
C ALA A 701 -18.42 7.72 -44.55
N MET A 702 -18.36 8.23 -43.35
CA MET A 702 -19.46 8.74 -42.55
C MET A 702 -19.07 10.09 -41.96
N ASP A 703 -19.93 11.10 -42.12
CA ASP A 703 -19.70 12.41 -41.53
C ASP A 703 -21.01 13.11 -41.14
N VAL A 704 -20.88 14.19 -40.34
CA VAL A 704 -22.02 15.04 -39.92
C VAL A 704 -22.13 16.22 -40.89
N LEU A 705 -23.23 16.31 -41.58
CA LEU A 705 -23.47 17.34 -42.59
C LEU A 705 -24.19 18.55 -41.97
N ARG A 706 -23.56 19.73 -42.04
CA ARG A 706 -24.15 21.01 -41.60
C ARG A 706 -24.59 21.82 -42.81
N SER A 707 -25.53 22.72 -42.61
CA SER A 707 -26.12 23.54 -43.70
C SER A 707 -25.11 24.47 -44.36
N ASP A 708 -24.10 24.89 -43.63
CA ASP A 708 -23.05 25.86 -44.03
C ASP A 708 -21.75 25.18 -44.49
N SER A 709 -21.75 23.86 -44.68
CA SER A 709 -20.57 23.09 -45.02
C SER A 709 -20.55 22.63 -46.48
N GLU A 710 -19.42 22.17 -46.94
CA GLU A 710 -19.21 21.58 -48.24
C GLU A 710 -18.75 20.12 -48.10
N VAL A 711 -19.05 19.33 -49.10
CA VAL A 711 -18.68 17.91 -49.17
C VAL A 711 -17.52 17.76 -50.16
N LEU A 712 -16.35 17.42 -49.63
CA LEU A 712 -15.21 17.06 -50.41
C LEU A 712 -15.25 15.56 -50.73
N THR A 713 -15.12 15.19 -51.98
CA THR A 713 -15.05 13.80 -52.44
C THR A 713 -13.80 13.59 -53.26
N VAL A 714 -13.08 12.49 -53.01
CA VAL A 714 -11.81 12.13 -53.69
C VAL A 714 -11.89 10.68 -54.14
N THR A 715 -11.32 10.40 -55.32
CA THR A 715 -11.29 9.08 -55.95
C THR A 715 -9.85 8.51 -56.05
N GLU A 716 -9.74 7.19 -56.26
CA GLU A 716 -8.46 6.47 -56.42
C GLU A 716 -7.62 7.03 -57.52
N GLY A 717 -8.20 7.52 -58.64
CA GLY A 717 -7.49 8.12 -59.76
C GLY A 717 -7.02 9.55 -59.52
N GLY A 718 -7.13 10.08 -58.30
CA GLY A 718 -6.67 11.43 -57.93
C GLY A 718 -7.58 12.56 -58.40
N TYR A 719 -8.84 12.27 -58.69
CA TYR A 719 -9.88 13.24 -59.00
C TYR A 719 -10.64 13.60 -57.75
N GLY A 720 -11.09 14.85 -57.64
CA GLY A 720 -11.91 15.27 -56.50
C GLY A 720 -12.67 16.55 -56.78
N LYS A 721 -13.59 16.90 -55.88
CA LYS A 721 -14.41 18.08 -55.94
C LYS A 721 -14.98 18.46 -54.63
N ARG A 722 -15.39 19.71 -54.50
CA ARG A 722 -16.30 20.17 -53.44
C ARG A 722 -17.72 20.30 -54.00
N THR A 723 -18.72 20.04 -53.14
CA THR A 723 -20.14 20.20 -53.45
C THR A 723 -20.86 20.79 -52.26
N THR A 724 -21.71 21.78 -52.44
CA THR A 724 -22.48 22.41 -51.34
C THR A 724 -23.39 21.41 -50.62
N ALA A 725 -23.52 21.51 -49.29
CA ALA A 725 -24.40 20.65 -48.50
C ALA A 725 -25.87 20.74 -48.94
N SER A 726 -26.29 21.85 -49.55
CA SER A 726 -27.65 22.07 -50.05
C SER A 726 -28.03 21.14 -51.22
N GLU A 727 -27.09 20.63 -51.99
CA GLU A 727 -27.36 19.67 -53.09
C GLU A 727 -27.70 18.26 -52.57
N TYR A 728 -27.49 17.96 -51.29
CA TYR A 728 -27.80 16.67 -50.69
C TYR A 728 -29.13 16.77 -49.93
N ARG A 729 -30.26 16.48 -50.65
CA ARG A 729 -31.58 16.44 -49.99
C ARG A 729 -31.64 15.40 -48.90
N THR A 730 -32.29 15.72 -47.82
CA THR A 730 -32.55 14.79 -46.72
C THR A 730 -33.46 13.65 -47.19
N GLN A 731 -33.12 12.41 -46.90
CA GLN A 731 -33.82 11.18 -47.20
C GLN A 731 -34.16 10.41 -45.91
N THR A 732 -35.01 9.41 -46.05
CA THR A 732 -35.15 8.40 -44.98
C THR A 732 -33.95 7.45 -45.04
N ARG A 733 -33.43 7.03 -43.87
CA ARG A 733 -32.36 6.03 -43.79
C ARG A 733 -32.73 4.74 -44.50
N GLY A 734 -31.75 3.97 -44.95
CA GLY A 734 -31.95 2.71 -45.66
C GLY A 734 -32.25 2.84 -47.13
N GLY A 735 -32.35 4.07 -47.66
CA GLY A 735 -32.50 4.34 -49.11
C GLY A 735 -31.26 3.99 -49.92
N LYS A 736 -31.37 4.02 -51.26
CA LYS A 736 -30.25 3.72 -52.19
C LYS A 736 -29.28 4.88 -52.38
N GLY A 737 -29.55 6.06 -51.75
CA GLY A 737 -28.76 7.27 -51.88
C GLY A 737 -28.88 7.99 -53.21
N LEU A 738 -28.15 9.08 -53.37
CA LEU A 738 -28.02 9.93 -54.56
C LEU A 738 -26.63 9.75 -55.16
N ILE A 739 -26.50 10.03 -56.49
CA ILE A 739 -25.16 10.10 -57.08
C ILE A 739 -24.42 11.30 -56.47
N ASN A 740 -23.35 11.04 -55.81
CA ASN A 740 -22.43 12.04 -55.26
C ASN A 740 -21.31 12.36 -56.25
N MET A 741 -20.75 11.34 -56.90
CA MET A 741 -19.70 11.49 -57.85
C MET A 741 -19.88 10.48 -59.01
N LYS A 742 -19.65 10.90 -60.25
CA LYS A 742 -19.69 10.01 -61.38
C LYS A 742 -18.38 9.24 -61.45
N VAL A 743 -18.40 7.97 -61.04
CA VAL A 743 -17.27 7.03 -61.08
C VAL A 743 -17.11 6.52 -62.51
N THR A 744 -15.91 6.56 -63.10
CA THR A 744 -15.56 6.07 -64.41
C THR A 744 -14.21 5.34 -64.32
N GLU A 745 -13.83 4.59 -65.36
CA GLU A 745 -12.51 3.94 -65.40
C GLU A 745 -11.35 4.94 -65.17
N LYS A 746 -11.50 6.17 -65.64
CA LYS A 746 -10.51 7.24 -65.51
C LYS A 746 -10.40 7.78 -64.12
N THR A 747 -11.52 7.90 -63.38
CA THR A 747 -11.53 8.45 -62.00
C THR A 747 -11.25 7.39 -60.96
N GLY A 748 -11.53 6.14 -61.25
CA GLY A 748 -11.55 5.09 -60.28
C GLY A 748 -12.67 5.28 -59.21
N PRO A 749 -12.81 4.33 -58.30
CA PRO A 749 -13.80 4.41 -57.19
C PRO A 749 -13.44 5.52 -56.18
N VAL A 750 -14.45 5.89 -55.38
CA VAL A 750 -14.28 6.87 -54.27
C VAL A 750 -13.48 6.28 -53.14
N VAL A 751 -12.44 7.00 -52.72
CA VAL A 751 -11.58 6.66 -51.57
C VAL A 751 -12.09 7.26 -50.27
N GLY A 752 -12.58 8.50 -50.33
CA GLY A 752 -13.03 9.20 -49.16
C GLY A 752 -13.98 10.37 -49.44
N ILE A 753 -14.81 10.65 -48.47
CA ILE A 753 -15.72 11.80 -48.47
C ILE A 753 -15.54 12.45 -47.08
N ARG A 754 -15.43 13.79 -47.07
CA ARG A 754 -15.33 14.58 -45.84
C ARG A 754 -16.17 15.81 -45.91
N VAL A 755 -16.81 16.17 -44.84
CA VAL A 755 -17.43 17.46 -44.68
C VAL A 755 -16.36 18.48 -44.34
N VAL A 756 -16.19 19.48 -45.14
CA VAL A 756 -15.15 20.48 -45.07
C VAL A 756 -15.67 21.88 -44.92
N ARG A 757 -14.86 22.79 -44.44
CA ARG A 757 -15.12 24.23 -44.34
C ARG A 757 -13.96 25.00 -44.99
N GLU A 758 -14.19 26.29 -45.19
CA GLU A 758 -13.15 27.20 -45.60
C GLU A 758 -11.95 27.18 -44.68
N ASN A 759 -10.74 27.50 -45.22
CA ASN A 759 -9.49 27.51 -44.48
C ASN A 759 -8.98 26.12 -43.98
N GLN A 760 -9.42 25.03 -44.62
CA GLN A 760 -8.84 23.71 -44.37
C GLN A 760 -7.81 23.31 -45.47
N GLU A 761 -6.92 22.41 -45.13
CA GLU A 761 -5.96 21.81 -46.05
C GLU A 761 -6.29 20.32 -46.23
N LEU A 762 -6.13 19.84 -47.44
CA LEU A 762 -6.26 18.45 -47.85
C LEU A 762 -4.89 17.84 -48.04
N MET A 763 -4.68 16.66 -47.43
CA MET A 763 -3.55 15.79 -47.73
C MET A 763 -4.04 14.53 -48.42
N LEU A 764 -3.43 14.20 -49.55
CA LEU A 764 -3.69 12.96 -50.29
C LEU A 764 -2.43 12.10 -50.26
N ILE A 765 -2.66 10.80 -50.08
CA ILE A 765 -1.61 9.81 -49.92
C ILE A 765 -1.85 8.69 -50.91
N THR A 766 -0.82 8.32 -51.69
CA THR A 766 -0.91 7.21 -52.63
C THR A 766 -0.42 5.91 -52.00
N THR A 767 -0.72 4.77 -52.64
CA THR A 767 -0.27 3.43 -52.24
C THR A 767 1.27 3.29 -52.24
N GLU A 768 1.96 4.05 -53.10
CA GLU A 768 3.43 4.11 -53.14
C GLU A 768 4.03 5.14 -52.16
N GLY A 769 3.18 5.78 -51.29
CA GLY A 769 3.64 6.70 -50.25
C GLY A 769 3.88 8.15 -50.73
N ILE A 770 3.46 8.52 -51.95
CA ILE A 770 3.53 9.90 -52.41
C ILE A 770 2.47 10.74 -51.70
N VAL A 771 2.87 11.89 -51.15
CA VAL A 771 2.00 12.81 -50.46
C VAL A 771 1.90 14.13 -51.14
N ILE A 772 0.68 14.60 -51.35
CA ILE A 772 0.40 15.98 -51.81
C ILE A 772 -0.40 16.72 -50.77
N ARG A 773 -0.13 18.02 -50.60
CA ARG A 773 -0.83 18.92 -49.69
C ARG A 773 -1.37 20.10 -50.54
N THR A 774 -2.66 20.35 -50.45
CA THR A 774 -3.31 21.46 -51.17
C THR A 774 -4.35 22.12 -50.28
N SER A 775 -4.68 23.39 -50.52
CA SER A 775 -5.78 24.08 -49.88
C SER A 775 -7.13 23.51 -50.33
N VAL A 776 -8.04 23.26 -49.40
CA VAL A 776 -9.40 22.85 -49.72
C VAL A 776 -10.06 23.92 -50.60
N ASP A 777 -9.74 25.20 -50.40
CA ASP A 777 -10.34 26.34 -51.09
C ASP A 777 -9.93 26.37 -52.56
N GLU A 778 -8.81 25.74 -52.98
CA GLU A 778 -8.34 25.64 -54.36
C GLU A 778 -9.10 24.55 -55.16
N ILE A 779 -9.86 23.68 -54.49
CA ILE A 779 -10.61 22.60 -55.13
C ILE A 779 -11.91 23.15 -55.66
N SER A 780 -12.22 22.84 -56.91
CA SER A 780 -13.44 23.36 -57.57
C SER A 780 -14.73 22.97 -56.88
N LEU A 781 -15.56 23.95 -56.61
CA LEU A 781 -16.92 23.78 -56.11
C LEU A 781 -17.88 23.52 -57.27
N ILE A 782 -18.35 22.29 -57.43
CA ILE A 782 -19.18 21.85 -58.57
C ILE A 782 -20.27 20.88 -58.09
N SER A 783 -21.33 20.68 -58.95
CA SER A 783 -22.47 19.87 -58.57
C SER A 783 -22.17 18.38 -58.40
N ARG A 784 -23.10 17.67 -57.70
CA ARG A 784 -22.99 16.26 -57.33
C ARG A 784 -22.66 15.32 -58.49
N ASN A 785 -23.40 15.40 -59.58
CA ASN A 785 -23.32 14.43 -60.68
C ASN A 785 -22.22 14.77 -61.69
N THR A 786 -20.98 14.93 -61.20
CA THR A 786 -19.81 15.24 -62.05
C THR A 786 -18.65 14.33 -61.71
N GLN A 787 -17.65 14.28 -62.60
CA GLN A 787 -16.41 13.47 -62.41
C GLN A 787 -15.36 14.13 -61.49
N GLY A 788 -15.57 15.39 -61.09
CA GLY A 788 -14.58 16.17 -60.38
C GLY A 788 -13.48 16.71 -61.30
N VAL A 789 -12.48 17.36 -60.68
CA VAL A 789 -11.27 17.85 -61.31
C VAL A 789 -10.06 17.04 -60.86
N LYS A 790 -8.98 17.05 -61.59
CA LYS A 790 -7.73 16.36 -61.22
C LYS A 790 -7.05 17.12 -60.11
N LEU A 791 -6.95 16.49 -58.95
CA LEU A 791 -6.30 17.03 -57.75
C LEU A 791 -4.83 16.63 -57.70
N MET A 792 -4.49 15.43 -58.20
CA MET A 792 -3.18 14.85 -58.18
C MET A 792 -2.89 14.10 -59.49
N THR A 793 -1.67 14.21 -59.97
CA THR A 793 -1.18 13.35 -61.07
C THR A 793 -0.49 12.14 -60.47
N ILE A 794 -1.01 10.95 -60.73
CA ILE A 794 -0.53 9.66 -60.22
C ILE A 794 0.02 8.85 -61.38
N ALA A 795 1.04 7.98 -61.10
CA ALA A 795 1.55 7.01 -62.03
C ALA A 795 0.52 5.92 -62.37
N GLU A 796 0.65 5.23 -63.50
CA GLU A 796 -0.32 4.19 -63.89
C GLU A 796 -0.45 3.02 -62.91
N SER A 797 0.64 2.74 -62.11
CA SER A 797 0.67 1.67 -61.11
C SER A 797 0.20 2.13 -59.73
N ASP A 798 0.06 3.43 -59.47
CA ASP A 798 -0.25 4.00 -58.19
C ASP A 798 -1.71 4.42 -58.03
N ARG A 799 -2.22 4.59 -56.83
CA ARG A 799 -3.60 5.01 -56.53
C ARG A 799 -3.63 5.85 -55.27
N VAL A 800 -4.55 6.75 -55.15
CA VAL A 800 -4.81 7.41 -53.86
C VAL A 800 -5.34 6.37 -52.87
N ALA A 801 -4.61 6.17 -51.78
CA ALA A 801 -4.93 5.21 -50.72
C ALA A 801 -5.75 5.84 -49.61
N SER A 802 -5.50 7.12 -49.30
CA SER A 802 -6.13 7.81 -48.15
C SER A 802 -6.16 9.31 -48.30
N MET A 803 -7.05 9.96 -47.59
CA MET A 803 -7.14 11.43 -47.50
C MET A 803 -7.30 11.87 -46.01
N ALA A 804 -6.67 12.97 -45.66
CA ALA A 804 -6.84 13.63 -44.37
C ALA A 804 -7.08 15.13 -44.57
N THR A 805 -7.90 15.70 -43.71
CA THR A 805 -8.17 17.15 -43.72
C THR A 805 -7.74 17.74 -42.39
N MET A 806 -7.04 18.87 -42.41
CA MET A 806 -6.56 19.58 -41.22
C MET A 806 -7.05 21.04 -41.30
N ASN A 807 -7.36 21.60 -40.14
CA ASN A 807 -7.59 23.02 -40.05
C ASN A 807 -6.28 23.77 -40.36
N ARG A 808 -6.35 24.74 -41.26
CA ARG A 808 -5.23 25.66 -41.41
C ARG A 808 -5.10 26.43 -40.09
N ILE A 809 -3.93 26.39 -39.47
CA ILE A 809 -3.67 27.20 -38.30
C ILE A 809 -3.64 28.65 -38.78
N VAL A 810 -4.80 29.31 -38.79
CA VAL A 810 -4.92 30.73 -39.03
C VAL A 810 -4.57 31.43 -37.75
N ASP A 811 -3.51 32.17 -37.74
CA ASP A 811 -3.21 33.12 -36.67
C ASP A 811 -4.38 34.12 -36.57
N SER A 812 -5.20 33.98 -35.53
CA SER A 812 -6.10 35.05 -35.11
C SER A 812 -5.23 36.16 -34.48
N ALA A 813 -4.71 37.02 -35.30
CA ALA A 813 -4.12 38.26 -34.90
C ALA A 813 -5.05 39.41 -35.33
N GLY A 814 -5.75 39.97 -34.37
CA GLY A 814 -6.39 41.26 -34.52
C GLY A 814 -7.88 41.26 -34.16
N GLU A 815 -8.20 41.43 -32.90
CA GLU A 815 -8.89 42.58 -32.31
C GLU A 815 -8.83 42.50 -30.81
#